data_aead0ac539083848bac12ba7fb23fdca
#
_entry.id   aead0ac539083848bac12ba7fb23fdca
#
_cell.length_a   1.000
_cell.length_b   1.000
_cell.length_c   1.000
_cell.angle_alpha   90.00
_cell.angle_beta   90.00
_cell.angle_gamma   90.00
#
_symmetry.space_group_name_H-M   'P 1'
#
loop_
_entity.id
_entity.type
_entity.pdbx_description
1 polymer ?
#
loop_
_entity_poly.entity_id
_entity_poly.type
_entity_poly.pdbx_seq_one_letter_code
_entity_poly.pdbx_strand_id
1 'polypeptide(L)'
;MSGHDFIGEADRSLERTYEAPRSLAEYVDLLFERPSLAAHASKYLLSAIEAAGTRTVIEEGDQKERYRFFDDPHNDGEHAILGNTEVLNAFVDDLRSIAAGRGKDEKIVWLDGPTATGKSELKRCLINGLREYSKTDEGRRYTVEWNVAGTSGDSAGLTYADEPVADEDDWYESPVQSHPLSVFPQDVREDLVAELNNANDDHIQIRVEGDLDPFCREAYDYLEEHYRRQGVEELFSAITDPQHLRVKNYVVDVGQGIGVLHSEDEGPPKERLVGSWMRGMLQELDSRGRKNPQAFSYDGVLSQGNGLLTVVEDAAQHADLLQKLLNVPDERSVKLDKGIGMDIDTQMVIISNPDLEAQLNQHADREGQDPLKALKRRLDKHEFTYLTNLSLETELLRRELTDETEVWDADSWGELEEWIQEPLTVRVRDENDEVNAKELAPHALEAAALYAVVTRLDVSDVPGGHDLVDKALLFDRGYLQEGDERVDADEFEFTDAASDGDHGIPVTYTRDEIADLFHREQDRHHADLDVEHVVMPRDILNAMAEDLSSAPVFSNAEAADFEERVVPVKNHVFGEQEADVLDAMMRDKRVDEATVEEYIEHVYAWSTDEQIENDRGEYVDPDPLKMKIFEVEHLGRFDEDNYGGNDPDDAVESFREDKIITALNRHAWQRRDEEFRVADVSPKEIPVIQTVLGSHSWDDVKRTYEDFDPRQWDEPPSGTETADLKEKTIENMLDLFDYSEASAELTSR
;
A
#
# COMPACT_ATOMS: atom_id res chain seq x y z
N MET A 1 -33.08 -10.41 10.13
CA MET A 1 -32.98 -8.97 10.52
C MET A 1 -33.75 -8.19 9.46
N SER A 2 -34.73 -7.39 9.85
CA SER A 2 -35.47 -6.58 8.87
C SER A 2 -34.56 -5.48 8.36
N GLY A 3 -34.33 -5.41 7.06
CA GLY A 3 -33.37 -4.53 6.39
C GLY A 3 -33.72 -3.04 6.39
N HIS A 4 -34.13 -2.46 7.54
CA HIS A 4 -34.67 -1.12 7.54
C HIS A 4 -34.24 -0.22 8.72
N ASP A 5 -33.14 -0.52 9.43
CA ASP A 5 -32.69 0.34 10.52
C ASP A 5 -31.44 1.19 10.13
N PHE A 6 -31.25 1.43 8.84
CA PHE A 6 -30.13 2.28 8.37
C PHE A 6 -30.17 3.70 8.94
N ILE A 7 -31.37 4.24 9.21
CA ILE A 7 -31.49 5.55 9.85
C ILE A 7 -30.97 5.49 11.29
N GLY A 8 -31.34 4.46 12.05
CA GLY A 8 -30.85 4.28 13.41
C GLY A 8 -29.35 3.93 13.49
N GLU A 9 -28.81 3.33 12.45
CA GLU A 9 -27.36 3.14 12.32
C GLU A 9 -26.64 4.46 12.00
N ALA A 10 -27.19 5.26 11.09
CA ALA A 10 -26.68 6.58 10.78
C ALA A 10 -26.72 7.51 12.00
N ASP A 11 -27.83 7.52 12.76
CA ASP A 11 -27.94 8.31 13.99
C ASP A 11 -26.85 7.91 15.00
N ARG A 12 -26.63 6.61 15.21
CA ARG A 12 -25.58 6.11 16.11
C ARG A 12 -24.18 6.44 15.62
N SER A 13 -23.95 6.44 14.32
CA SER A 13 -22.67 6.85 13.72
C SER A 13 -22.41 8.34 13.96
N LEU A 14 -23.42 9.18 13.74
CA LEU A 14 -23.31 10.62 13.95
C LEU A 14 -23.12 10.96 15.44
N GLU A 15 -23.83 10.28 16.34
CA GLU A 15 -23.67 10.46 17.80
C GLU A 15 -22.26 10.08 18.30
N ARG A 16 -21.59 9.13 17.65
CA ARG A 16 -20.18 8.78 17.97
C ARG A 16 -19.20 9.80 17.40
N THR A 17 -19.51 10.35 16.25
CA THR A 17 -18.61 11.24 15.49
C THR A 17 -18.65 12.66 16.03
N TYR A 18 -19.85 13.19 16.36
CA TYR A 18 -20.02 14.59 16.77
C TYR A 18 -20.41 14.71 18.23
N GLU A 19 -19.72 15.59 18.93
CA GLU A 19 -20.03 15.97 20.31
C GLU A 19 -20.84 17.27 20.36
N ALA A 20 -21.52 17.48 21.48
CA ALA A 20 -22.11 18.78 21.76
C ALA A 20 -20.99 19.83 21.90
N PRO A 21 -21.14 21.04 21.33
CA PRO A 21 -20.17 22.10 21.47
C PRO A 21 -19.86 22.41 22.94
N ARG A 22 -18.59 22.67 23.23
CA ARG A 22 -18.06 22.94 24.60
C ARG A 22 -17.71 24.41 24.75
N SER A 23 -17.68 24.89 25.98
CA SER A 23 -17.01 26.17 26.31
C SER A 23 -15.49 26.04 26.13
N LEU A 24 -14.79 27.19 26.01
CA LEU A 24 -13.33 27.22 25.96
C LEU A 24 -12.70 26.63 27.23
N ALA A 25 -13.31 26.86 28.42
CA ALA A 25 -12.83 26.31 29.66
C ALA A 25 -12.93 24.77 29.70
N GLU A 26 -14.09 24.22 29.33
CA GLU A 26 -14.27 22.75 29.22
C GLU A 26 -13.32 22.10 28.23
N TYR A 27 -12.98 22.82 27.15
CA TYR A 27 -12.00 22.34 26.21
C TYR A 27 -10.58 22.32 26.81
N VAL A 28 -10.19 23.37 27.57
CA VAL A 28 -8.89 23.38 28.25
C VAL A 28 -8.81 22.24 29.26
N ASP A 29 -9.88 22.01 30.05
CA ASP A 29 -9.94 20.89 31.01
C ASP A 29 -9.76 19.53 30.26
N LEU A 30 -10.40 19.36 29.09
CA LEU A 30 -10.24 18.18 28.26
C LEU A 30 -8.79 18.00 27.80
N LEU A 31 -8.10 19.09 27.44
CA LEU A 31 -6.69 19.01 27.03
C LEU A 31 -5.75 18.58 28.16
N PHE A 32 -6.06 18.93 29.42
CA PHE A 32 -5.29 18.41 30.56
C PHE A 32 -5.53 16.92 30.81
N GLU A 33 -6.70 16.39 30.43
CA GLU A 33 -6.98 14.95 30.47
C GLU A 33 -6.35 14.21 29.27
N ARG A 34 -6.34 14.87 28.10
CA ARG A 34 -5.87 14.30 26.80
C ARG A 34 -5.05 15.32 26.03
N PRO A 35 -3.78 15.53 26.39
CA PRO A 35 -2.93 16.53 25.75
C PRO A 35 -2.74 16.32 24.23
N SER A 36 -2.79 15.08 23.75
CA SER A 36 -2.66 14.72 22.34
C SER A 36 -3.68 15.39 21.42
N LEU A 37 -4.86 15.79 21.93
CA LEU A 37 -5.88 16.48 21.14
C LEU A 37 -5.44 17.88 20.67
N ALA A 38 -4.40 18.46 21.29
CA ALA A 38 -3.77 19.71 20.86
C ALA A 38 -2.56 19.49 19.93
N ALA A 39 -2.40 18.30 19.36
CA ALA A 39 -1.29 17.97 18.48
C ALA A 39 -1.25 18.89 17.24
N HIS A 40 -0.07 19.39 16.90
CA HIS A 40 0.18 20.11 15.64
C HIS A 40 0.13 19.13 14.44
N ALA A 41 0.01 19.67 13.24
CA ALA A 41 -0.26 18.91 12.01
C ALA A 41 0.61 17.67 11.83
N SER A 42 1.94 17.80 11.87
CA SER A 42 2.86 16.67 11.67
C SER A 42 2.76 15.60 12.78
N LYS A 43 2.55 16.03 14.05
CA LYS A 43 2.35 15.09 15.16
C LYS A 43 1.03 14.35 15.04
N TYR A 44 -0.02 15.03 14.61
CA TYR A 44 -1.33 14.41 14.40
C TYR A 44 -1.28 13.34 13.32
N LEU A 45 -0.67 13.66 12.16
CA LEU A 45 -0.48 12.70 11.08
C LEU A 45 0.32 11.48 11.54
N LEU A 46 1.42 11.69 12.26
CA LEU A 46 2.20 10.61 12.85
C LEU A 46 1.36 9.75 13.80
N SER A 47 0.57 10.39 14.69
CA SER A 47 -0.28 9.68 15.63
C SER A 47 -1.35 8.82 14.95
N ALA A 48 -1.93 9.29 13.84
CA ALA A 48 -2.89 8.53 13.05
C ALA A 48 -2.25 7.28 12.44
N ILE A 49 -1.02 7.41 11.90
CA ILE A 49 -0.28 6.29 11.34
C ILE A 49 0.08 5.26 12.43
N GLU A 50 0.62 5.71 13.56
CA GLU A 50 1.03 4.84 14.66
C GLU A 50 -0.18 4.16 15.35
N ALA A 51 -1.34 4.82 15.38
CA ALA A 51 -2.56 4.27 15.98
C ALA A 51 -3.12 3.06 15.19
N ALA A 52 -2.85 2.97 13.90
CA ALA A 52 -3.23 1.81 13.09
C ALA A 52 -2.42 0.54 13.43
N GLY A 53 -1.29 0.70 14.14
CA GLY A 53 -0.38 -0.40 14.47
C GLY A 53 0.47 -0.85 13.31
N THR A 54 1.21 -1.94 13.53
CA THR A 54 2.09 -2.54 12.52
C THR A 54 1.71 -3.99 12.26
N ARG A 55 2.22 -4.55 11.18
CA ARG A 55 2.19 -5.97 10.86
C ARG A 55 3.48 -6.37 10.13
N THR A 56 3.76 -7.66 10.10
CA THR A 56 4.84 -8.20 9.28
C THR A 56 4.33 -8.40 7.85
N VAL A 57 5.17 -8.08 6.87
CA VAL A 57 4.97 -8.36 5.45
C VAL A 57 6.20 -9.06 4.89
N ILE A 58 6.04 -9.80 3.80
CA ILE A 58 7.15 -10.42 3.09
C ILE A 58 7.43 -9.58 1.85
N GLU A 59 8.63 -9.03 1.74
CA GLU A 59 9.11 -8.31 0.57
C GLU A 59 10.58 -8.67 0.32
N GLU A 60 10.91 -8.94 -0.93
CA GLU A 60 12.27 -9.33 -1.35
C GLU A 60 12.82 -10.52 -0.58
N GLY A 61 11.93 -11.46 -0.23
CA GLY A 61 12.24 -12.65 0.55
C GLY A 61 12.46 -12.42 2.05
N ASP A 62 12.41 -11.16 2.51
CA ASP A 62 12.64 -10.76 3.90
C ASP A 62 11.32 -10.36 4.58
N GLN A 63 11.22 -10.67 5.87
CA GLN A 63 10.14 -10.17 6.71
C GLN A 63 10.43 -8.73 7.13
N LYS A 64 9.53 -7.81 6.76
CA LYS A 64 9.60 -6.39 7.09
C LYS A 64 8.42 -5.97 7.95
N GLU A 65 8.64 -5.11 8.95
CA GLU A 65 7.57 -4.50 9.70
C GLU A 65 6.98 -3.32 8.91
N ARG A 66 5.65 -3.26 8.80
CA ARG A 66 4.91 -2.26 8.03
C ARG A 66 3.76 -1.67 8.83
N TYR A 67 3.50 -0.38 8.69
CA TYR A 67 2.34 0.25 9.30
C TYR A 67 1.04 -0.12 8.58
N ARG A 68 0.06 -0.66 9.31
CA ARG A 68 -1.27 -1.02 8.80
C ARG A 68 -2.06 0.16 8.21
N PHE A 69 -1.69 1.36 8.56
CA PHE A 69 -2.28 2.59 8.01
C PHE A 69 -2.23 2.61 6.47
N PHE A 70 -1.15 2.10 5.89
CA PHE A 70 -0.94 2.07 4.44
C PHE A 70 -1.67 0.93 3.73
N ASP A 71 -2.35 0.09 4.48
CA ASP A 71 -3.20 -0.97 3.96
C ASP A 71 -4.66 -0.50 3.74
N ASP A 72 -4.96 0.78 4.00
CA ASP A 72 -6.32 1.38 3.90
C ASP A 72 -7.40 0.56 4.63
N PRO A 73 -7.19 0.18 5.92
CA PRO A 73 -8.03 -0.79 6.61
C PRO A 73 -9.48 -0.35 6.83
N HIS A 74 -9.77 0.93 6.66
CA HIS A 74 -11.10 1.50 6.82
C HIS A 74 -11.91 1.53 5.54
N ASN A 75 -11.31 1.14 4.43
CA ASN A 75 -11.92 1.12 3.11
C ASN A 75 -11.67 -0.24 2.42
N ASP A 76 -11.63 -1.30 3.22
CA ASP A 76 -11.44 -2.69 2.81
C ASP A 76 -10.21 -2.88 1.87
N GLY A 77 -9.15 -2.09 2.08
CA GLY A 77 -7.91 -2.15 1.32
C GLY A 77 -7.97 -1.55 -0.10
N GLU A 78 -9.05 -0.88 -0.50
CA GLU A 78 -9.23 -0.36 -1.87
C GLU A 78 -8.04 0.49 -2.37
N HIS A 79 -7.41 1.25 -1.46
CA HIS A 79 -6.26 2.09 -1.77
C HIS A 79 -4.97 1.64 -1.08
N ALA A 80 -4.93 0.38 -0.65
CA ALA A 80 -3.75 -0.20 -0.05
C ALA A 80 -2.53 -0.11 -0.99
N ILE A 81 -1.38 0.21 -0.41
CA ILE A 81 -0.11 0.30 -1.15
C ILE A 81 0.58 -1.04 -1.06
N LEU A 82 0.82 -1.68 -2.18
CA LEU A 82 1.60 -2.90 -2.24
C LEU A 82 3.09 -2.57 -2.35
N GLY A 83 3.92 -3.27 -1.60
CA GLY A 83 5.36 -3.04 -1.61
C GLY A 83 5.80 -1.67 -1.09
N ASN A 84 7.02 -1.27 -1.46
CA ASN A 84 7.63 0.00 -1.04
C ASN A 84 7.67 0.20 0.49
N THR A 85 7.70 -0.87 1.29
CA THR A 85 7.65 -0.79 2.76
C THR A 85 8.80 0.02 3.34
N GLU A 86 10.00 -0.09 2.80
CA GLU A 86 11.14 0.70 3.26
C GLU A 86 10.96 2.20 3.01
N VAL A 87 10.41 2.56 1.85
CA VAL A 87 10.11 3.96 1.49
C VAL A 87 9.03 4.53 2.41
N LEU A 88 7.98 3.74 2.69
CA LEU A 88 6.92 4.12 3.62
C LEU A 88 7.42 4.26 5.06
N ASN A 89 8.26 3.36 5.52
CA ASN A 89 8.87 3.44 6.84
C ASN A 89 9.82 4.64 6.95
N ALA A 90 10.63 4.91 5.93
CA ALA A 90 11.47 6.10 5.86
C ALA A 90 10.64 7.40 5.88
N PHE A 91 9.49 7.43 5.18
CA PHE A 91 8.54 8.53 5.27
C PHE A 91 8.05 8.74 6.71
N VAL A 92 7.67 7.68 7.42
CA VAL A 92 7.22 7.78 8.83
C VAL A 92 8.34 8.24 9.75
N ASP A 93 9.56 7.79 9.55
CA ASP A 93 10.74 8.22 10.33
C ASP A 93 11.08 9.69 10.11
N ASP A 94 10.99 10.18 8.88
CA ASP A 94 11.13 11.60 8.59
C ASP A 94 9.99 12.42 9.20
N LEU A 95 8.75 11.95 9.10
CA LEU A 95 7.61 12.57 9.73
C LEU A 95 7.78 12.65 11.26
N ARG A 96 8.31 11.61 11.89
CA ARG A 96 8.65 11.58 13.33
C ARG A 96 9.70 12.63 13.68
N SER A 97 10.70 12.78 12.82
CA SER A 97 11.75 13.79 13.00
C SER A 97 11.22 15.21 12.81
N ILE A 98 10.31 15.44 11.86
CA ILE A 98 9.61 16.71 11.63
C ILE A 98 8.73 17.04 12.83
N ALA A 99 7.91 16.11 13.28
CA ALA A 99 7.02 16.29 14.43
C ALA A 99 7.81 16.63 15.71
N ALA A 100 8.96 15.99 15.92
CA ALA A 100 9.83 16.27 17.07
C ALA A 100 10.61 17.59 16.97
N GLY A 101 10.57 18.29 15.84
CA GLY A 101 11.27 19.57 15.66
C GLY A 101 12.79 19.47 15.72
N ARG A 102 13.38 18.31 15.37
CA ARG A 102 14.83 18.06 15.47
C ARG A 102 15.64 18.68 14.33
N GLY A 103 15.32 19.92 13.96
CA GLY A 103 15.96 20.64 12.85
C GLY A 103 15.40 20.24 11.47
N LYS A 104 14.30 19.49 11.44
CA LYS A 104 13.57 19.11 10.23
C LYS A 104 12.17 19.72 10.14
N ASP A 105 11.76 20.54 11.08
CA ASP A 105 10.43 21.16 11.16
C ASP A 105 10.07 22.07 9.97
N GLU A 106 11.06 22.44 9.15
CA GLU A 106 10.89 23.17 7.89
C GLU A 106 10.80 22.26 6.66
N LYS A 107 10.78 20.94 6.85
CA LYS A 107 10.84 19.99 5.75
C LYS A 107 9.49 19.74 5.11
N ILE A 108 9.53 19.58 3.80
CA ILE A 108 8.43 19.18 2.93
C ILE A 108 8.73 17.77 2.46
N VAL A 109 7.82 16.87 2.67
CA VAL A 109 7.95 15.51 2.14
C VAL A 109 7.74 15.54 0.63
N TRP A 110 8.64 14.92 -0.10
CA TRP A 110 8.56 14.81 -1.55
C TRP A 110 8.53 13.34 -1.98
N LEU A 111 7.36 12.92 -2.49
CA LEU A 111 7.14 11.58 -3.05
C LEU A 111 7.41 11.66 -4.55
N ASP A 112 8.50 11.06 -4.99
CA ASP A 112 8.94 11.04 -6.38
C ASP A 112 8.93 9.61 -6.93
N GLY A 113 8.83 9.47 -8.24
CA GLY A 113 8.90 8.16 -8.91
C GLY A 113 8.04 8.07 -10.16
N PRO A 114 8.16 7.00 -10.93
CA PRO A 114 7.37 6.76 -12.13
C PRO A 114 5.85 6.77 -11.88
N THR A 115 5.06 6.86 -12.94
CA THR A 115 3.60 6.71 -12.85
C THR A 115 3.23 5.28 -12.43
N ALA A 116 2.11 5.13 -11.74
CA ALA A 116 1.60 3.83 -11.27
C ALA A 116 2.53 3.09 -10.26
N THR A 117 3.24 3.84 -9.39
CA THR A 117 4.04 3.30 -8.29
C THR A 117 3.39 3.46 -6.91
N GLY A 118 2.07 3.73 -6.85
CA GLY A 118 1.32 3.85 -5.58
C GLY A 118 1.31 5.24 -4.93
N LYS A 119 1.98 6.27 -5.47
CA LYS A 119 2.00 7.62 -4.89
C LYS A 119 0.61 8.25 -4.72
N SER A 120 -0.28 8.08 -5.69
CA SER A 120 -1.65 8.58 -5.61
C SER A 120 -2.48 7.76 -4.62
N GLU A 121 -2.20 6.48 -4.49
CA GLU A 121 -2.84 5.62 -3.48
C GLU A 121 -2.40 6.03 -2.08
N LEU A 122 -1.12 6.36 -1.87
CA LEU A 122 -0.65 6.92 -0.59
C LEU A 122 -1.44 8.18 -0.20
N LYS A 123 -1.68 9.10 -1.14
CA LYS A 123 -2.54 10.27 -0.86
C LYS A 123 -3.93 9.84 -0.40
N ARG A 124 -4.54 8.86 -1.07
CA ARG A 124 -5.88 8.36 -0.72
C ARG A 124 -5.89 7.67 0.65
N CYS A 125 -4.88 6.83 0.94
CA CYS A 125 -4.67 6.26 2.27
C CYS A 125 -4.55 7.35 3.35
N LEU A 126 -3.77 8.41 3.10
CA LEU A 126 -3.63 9.53 4.03
C LEU A 126 -4.98 10.20 4.28
N ILE A 127 -5.77 10.49 3.25
CA ILE A 127 -7.09 11.12 3.38
C ILE A 127 -8.05 10.22 4.16
N ASN A 128 -8.16 8.95 3.77
CA ASN A 128 -9.08 8.00 4.39
C ASN A 128 -8.71 7.72 5.86
N GLY A 129 -7.45 7.39 6.10
CA GLY A 129 -6.96 7.12 7.45
C GLY A 129 -7.10 8.32 8.40
N LEU A 130 -6.81 9.53 7.93
CA LEU A 130 -6.98 10.75 8.73
C LEU A 130 -8.45 11.07 9.00
N ARG A 131 -9.33 10.86 8.00
CA ARG A 131 -10.77 11.00 8.18
C ARG A 131 -11.29 10.05 9.26
N GLU A 132 -10.93 8.79 9.20
CA GLU A 132 -11.40 7.80 10.18
C GLU A 132 -10.76 8.01 11.57
N TYR A 133 -9.48 8.33 11.63
CA TYR A 133 -8.83 8.67 12.89
C TYR A 133 -9.49 9.87 13.57
N SER A 134 -9.92 10.90 12.83
CA SER A 134 -10.60 12.07 13.39
C SER A 134 -11.97 11.77 14.01
N LYS A 135 -12.55 10.61 13.76
CA LYS A 135 -13.79 10.14 14.37
C LYS A 135 -13.57 9.40 15.70
N THR A 136 -12.31 9.03 16.00
CA THR A 136 -11.95 8.36 17.26
C THR A 136 -11.82 9.35 18.42
N ASP A 137 -11.93 8.86 19.63
CA ASP A 137 -11.78 9.71 20.84
C ASP A 137 -10.37 10.31 20.97
N GLU A 138 -9.35 9.62 20.48
CA GLU A 138 -7.95 10.04 20.49
C GLU A 138 -7.62 11.01 19.36
N GLY A 139 -8.31 10.88 18.24
CA GLY A 139 -8.05 11.64 17.03
C GLY A 139 -8.97 12.84 16.79
N ARG A 140 -9.89 13.15 17.70
CA ARG A 140 -10.81 14.29 17.52
C ARG A 140 -10.09 15.59 17.30
N ARG A 141 -10.55 16.35 16.31
CA ARG A 141 -10.09 17.71 16.01
C ARG A 141 -11.15 18.72 16.38
N TYR A 142 -10.70 19.87 16.86
CA TYR A 142 -11.58 20.92 17.34
C TYR A 142 -11.27 22.26 16.68
N THR A 143 -12.33 23.03 16.45
CA THR A 143 -12.27 24.39 15.93
C THR A 143 -13.19 25.30 16.75
N VAL A 144 -13.21 26.58 16.39
CA VAL A 144 -14.02 27.59 17.08
C VAL A 144 -15.17 28.04 16.21
N GLU A 145 -16.30 28.33 16.85
CA GLU A 145 -17.42 29.05 16.25
C GLU A 145 -17.80 30.25 17.12
N TRP A 146 -18.18 31.32 16.46
CA TRP A 146 -18.46 32.61 17.05
C TRP A 146 -19.91 33.04 16.84
N ASN A 147 -20.50 33.66 17.87
CA ASN A 147 -21.78 34.35 17.77
C ASN A 147 -21.65 35.77 18.35
N VAL A 148 -21.95 36.76 17.55
CA VAL A 148 -21.93 38.19 17.95
C VAL A 148 -23.31 38.76 18.22
N ALA A 149 -24.36 37.93 18.25
CA ALA A 149 -25.73 38.32 18.58
C ALA A 149 -25.83 38.78 20.02
N GLY A 150 -26.85 39.56 20.35
CA GLY A 150 -27.04 40.11 21.71
C GLY A 150 -26.22 41.36 22.03
N THR A 151 -25.21 41.70 21.21
CA THR A 151 -24.44 42.94 21.35
C THR A 151 -25.03 44.13 20.58
N SER A 152 -26.14 43.93 19.89
CA SER A 152 -26.75 44.90 18.99
C SER A 152 -27.49 45.99 19.70
N GLY A 153 -26.73 47.03 20.04
CA GLY A 153 -27.26 48.38 20.25
C GLY A 153 -27.01 49.28 19.03
N ASP A 154 -26.17 48.91 18.11
CA ASP A 154 -25.85 49.60 16.86
C ASP A 154 -25.53 48.60 15.77
N SER A 155 -26.23 48.66 14.68
CA SER A 155 -26.22 47.83 13.49
C SER A 155 -24.88 47.76 12.79
N ALA A 156 -24.03 46.90 13.23
CA ALA A 156 -22.86 46.45 12.46
C ALA A 156 -22.70 44.95 12.67
N GLY A 157 -23.64 44.18 12.17
CA GLY A 157 -23.52 42.71 12.13
C GLY A 157 -22.40 42.28 11.20
N LEU A 158 -21.90 41.09 11.39
CA LEU A 158 -20.99 40.41 10.45
C LEU A 158 -21.61 40.15 9.07
N THR A 159 -22.76 40.70 8.75
CA THR A 159 -23.48 40.53 7.51
C THR A 159 -23.30 41.71 6.55
N TYR A 160 -23.17 41.43 5.27
CA TYR A 160 -22.99 42.38 4.17
C TYR A 160 -24.29 43.03 3.67
N ALA A 161 -25.42 42.69 4.24
CA ALA A 161 -26.70 43.32 3.90
C ALA A 161 -26.98 44.44 4.88
N ASP A 162 -27.58 45.55 4.37
CA ASP A 162 -28.11 46.65 5.16
C ASP A 162 -29.26 46.21 6.12
N GLU A 163 -29.47 44.93 6.31
CA GLU A 163 -30.44 44.39 7.25
C GLU A 163 -29.68 43.85 8.49
N PRO A 164 -29.96 44.41 9.64
CA PRO A 164 -29.38 43.90 10.88
C PRO A 164 -30.13 42.65 11.24
N VAL A 165 -29.46 41.63 11.59
CA VAL A 165 -29.83 40.65 12.61
C VAL A 165 -29.06 39.37 12.35
N ALA A 166 -27.97 39.18 13.07
CA ALA A 166 -27.64 37.83 13.49
C ALA A 166 -28.82 37.36 14.36
N ASP A 167 -29.54 36.35 13.96
CA ASP A 167 -30.45 35.66 14.83
C ASP A 167 -29.67 35.13 16.06
N GLU A 168 -30.34 34.98 17.21
CA GLU A 168 -29.69 34.44 18.42
C GLU A 168 -29.00 33.08 18.17
N ASP A 169 -29.34 32.41 17.09
CA ASP A 169 -28.81 31.12 16.66
C ASP A 169 -27.76 31.18 15.54
N ASP A 170 -27.35 32.37 15.08
CA ASP A 170 -26.35 32.50 14.01
C ASP A 170 -24.92 32.31 14.57
N TRP A 171 -24.38 31.11 14.31
CA TRP A 171 -23.01 30.75 14.64
C TRP A 171 -22.13 30.74 13.39
N TYR A 172 -20.94 31.29 13.50
CA TYR A 172 -19.95 31.41 12.41
C TYR A 172 -18.73 30.58 12.76
N GLU A 173 -18.54 29.48 12.05
CA GLU A 173 -17.38 28.60 12.20
C GLU A 173 -16.13 29.21 11.55
N SER A 174 -14.94 28.91 12.08
CA SER A 174 -13.68 29.25 11.45
C SER A 174 -13.59 28.59 10.06
N PRO A 175 -13.39 29.37 8.98
CA PRO A 175 -13.31 28.83 7.63
C PRO A 175 -12.03 28.04 7.35
N VAL A 176 -11.08 28.05 8.29
CA VAL A 176 -9.77 27.39 8.19
C VAL A 176 -9.44 26.57 9.43
N GLN A 177 -10.44 26.14 10.17
CA GLN A 177 -10.32 25.29 11.37
C GLN A 177 -9.27 25.80 12.37
N SER A 178 -9.34 27.10 12.73
CA SER A 178 -8.44 27.70 13.72
C SER A 178 -8.45 26.89 15.03
N HIS A 179 -7.26 26.64 15.55
CA HIS A 179 -7.09 25.90 16.81
C HIS A 179 -7.69 26.68 17.98
N PRO A 180 -8.50 26.07 18.86
CA PRO A 180 -9.17 26.81 19.95
C PRO A 180 -8.23 27.57 20.89
N LEU A 181 -7.01 27.07 21.12
CA LEU A 181 -6.02 27.78 21.95
C LEU A 181 -5.52 29.08 21.32
N SER A 182 -5.72 29.30 19.99
CA SER A 182 -5.38 30.57 19.32
C SER A 182 -6.25 31.75 19.78
N VAL A 183 -7.34 31.50 20.54
CA VAL A 183 -8.15 32.52 21.17
C VAL A 183 -7.41 33.24 22.31
N PHE A 184 -6.52 32.52 23.00
CA PHE A 184 -5.73 33.08 24.08
C PHE A 184 -4.68 34.09 23.59
N PRO A 185 -4.41 35.18 24.39
CA PRO A 185 -3.22 35.98 24.14
C PRO A 185 -1.94 35.12 24.11
N GLN A 186 -0.98 35.51 23.29
CA GLN A 186 0.21 34.72 23.01
C GLN A 186 0.96 34.28 24.29
N ASP A 187 1.20 35.20 25.20
CA ASP A 187 1.89 34.96 26.49
C ASP A 187 1.17 33.92 27.36
N VAL A 188 -0.16 34.02 27.45
CA VAL A 188 -0.98 33.06 28.21
C VAL A 188 -1.02 31.71 27.53
N ARG A 189 -1.11 31.70 26.20
CA ARG A 189 -1.09 30.46 25.39
C ARG A 189 0.24 29.71 25.52
N GLU A 190 1.36 30.45 25.51
CA GLU A 190 2.70 29.84 25.67
C GLU A 190 2.82 29.18 27.07
N ASP A 191 2.34 29.84 28.14
CA ASP A 191 2.33 29.25 29.46
C ASP A 191 1.41 28.02 29.55
N LEU A 192 0.22 28.08 28.93
CA LEU A 192 -0.72 26.96 28.90
C LEU A 192 -0.15 25.76 28.16
N VAL A 193 0.46 25.99 27.00
CA VAL A 193 1.10 24.92 26.20
C VAL A 193 2.29 24.32 26.98
N ALA A 194 3.06 25.13 27.69
CA ALA A 194 4.13 24.64 28.56
C ALA A 194 3.61 23.72 29.67
N GLU A 195 2.47 24.09 30.30
CA GLU A 195 1.82 23.25 31.32
C GLU A 195 1.26 21.95 30.72
N LEU A 196 0.64 22.00 29.54
CA LEU A 196 0.17 20.81 28.83
C LEU A 196 1.34 19.86 28.46
N ASN A 197 2.47 20.41 28.03
CA ASN A 197 3.68 19.62 27.74
C ASN A 197 4.29 18.99 29.00
N ASN A 198 4.14 19.59 30.17
CA ASN A 198 4.54 18.98 31.44
C ASN A 198 3.61 17.81 31.85
N ALA A 199 2.35 17.86 31.46
CA ALA A 199 1.38 16.78 31.66
C ALA A 199 1.38 15.71 30.60
N ASN A 200 2.02 15.95 29.45
CA ASN A 200 2.11 15.05 28.33
C ASN A 200 3.23 14.03 28.52
N ASP A 201 2.90 12.75 28.50
CA ASP A 201 3.86 11.65 28.60
C ASP A 201 4.63 11.40 27.27
N ASP A 202 4.18 12.01 26.16
CA ASP A 202 4.83 11.87 24.86
C ASP A 202 6.14 12.70 24.79
N HIS A 203 7.15 12.15 24.14
CA HIS A 203 8.42 12.82 23.91
C HIS A 203 8.34 13.95 22.85
N ILE A 204 7.26 13.99 22.06
CA ILE A 204 6.98 15.03 21.06
C ILE A 204 6.13 16.10 21.72
N GLN A 205 6.66 17.31 21.73
CA GLN A 205 5.98 18.45 22.37
C GLN A 205 4.82 18.98 21.51
N ILE A 206 3.74 19.32 22.20
CA ILE A 206 2.62 20.07 21.64
C ILE A 206 3.11 21.48 21.31
N ARG A 207 2.70 21.99 20.15
CA ARG A 207 2.98 23.35 19.67
C ARG A 207 1.71 23.97 19.11
N VAL A 208 1.34 25.13 19.60
CA VAL A 208 0.23 25.94 19.08
C VAL A 208 0.74 27.37 18.96
N GLU A 209 1.30 27.71 17.82
CA GLU A 209 2.02 28.98 17.59
C GLU A 209 1.15 30.03 16.86
N GLY A 210 0.21 29.58 16.03
CA GLY A 210 -0.60 30.47 15.21
C GLY A 210 -1.65 31.29 15.96
N ASP A 211 -1.91 32.49 15.46
CA ASP A 211 -3.02 33.33 15.90
C ASP A 211 -4.34 32.94 15.24
N LEU A 212 -5.45 33.46 15.76
CA LEU A 212 -6.76 33.31 15.10
C LEU A 212 -6.69 33.78 13.64
N ASP A 213 -7.34 33.03 12.76
CA ASP A 213 -7.53 33.44 11.39
C ASP A 213 -8.19 34.83 11.30
N PRO A 214 -8.03 35.55 10.17
CA PRO A 214 -8.55 36.92 10.06
C PRO A 214 -10.07 37.02 10.22
N PHE A 215 -10.82 35.97 9.91
CA PHE A 215 -12.27 35.95 10.07
C PHE A 215 -12.67 35.87 11.54
N CYS A 216 -12.11 34.91 12.28
CA CYS A 216 -12.32 34.76 13.73
C CYS A 216 -11.76 35.95 14.52
N ARG A 217 -10.64 36.53 14.08
CA ARG A 217 -10.06 37.72 14.67
C ARG A 217 -11.00 38.94 14.56
N GLU A 218 -11.73 39.06 13.44
CA GLU A 218 -12.73 40.14 13.29
C GLU A 218 -13.88 40.02 14.31
N ALA A 219 -14.35 38.78 14.56
CA ALA A 219 -15.36 38.52 15.57
C ALA A 219 -14.84 38.85 17.01
N TYR A 220 -13.63 38.41 17.32
CA TYR A 220 -12.96 38.69 18.59
C TYR A 220 -12.80 40.21 18.80
N ASP A 221 -12.23 40.93 17.83
CA ASP A 221 -12.00 42.38 17.92
C ASP A 221 -13.32 43.15 18.09
N TYR A 222 -14.41 42.69 17.43
CA TYR A 222 -15.73 43.29 17.59
C TYR A 222 -16.27 43.16 19.00
N LEU A 223 -16.21 41.96 19.58
CA LEU A 223 -16.65 41.71 20.97
C LEU A 223 -15.77 42.46 21.97
N GLU A 224 -14.45 42.47 21.75
CA GLU A 224 -13.52 43.24 22.59
C GLU A 224 -13.88 44.72 22.63
N GLU A 225 -14.10 45.34 21.47
CA GLU A 225 -14.47 46.74 21.42
C GLU A 225 -15.82 47.01 22.09
N HIS A 226 -16.81 46.13 21.89
CA HIS A 226 -18.12 46.21 22.52
C HIS A 226 -18.04 46.22 24.03
N TYR A 227 -17.40 45.19 24.65
CA TYR A 227 -17.30 45.07 26.09
C TYR A 227 -16.37 46.11 26.73
N ARG A 228 -15.34 46.54 26.03
CA ARG A 228 -14.46 47.61 26.44
C ARG A 228 -15.25 48.96 26.56
N ARG A 229 -16.16 49.24 25.64
CA ARG A 229 -17.04 50.42 25.70
C ARG A 229 -18.00 50.36 26.87
N GLN A 230 -18.43 49.19 27.31
CA GLN A 230 -19.26 48.97 28.47
C GLN A 230 -18.48 49.01 29.78
N GLY A 231 -17.15 49.04 29.76
CA GLY A 231 -16.31 49.08 30.94
C GLY A 231 -16.28 47.79 31.73
N VAL A 232 -16.40 46.66 31.07
CA VAL A 232 -16.31 45.32 31.68
C VAL A 232 -14.88 45.09 32.15
N GLU A 233 -14.69 44.71 33.44
CA GLU A 233 -13.37 44.46 34.01
C GLU A 233 -12.76 43.13 33.59
N GLU A 234 -13.58 42.09 33.49
CA GLU A 234 -13.18 40.72 33.04
C GLU A 234 -13.42 40.55 31.54
N LEU A 235 -12.63 41.29 30.75
CA LEU A 235 -12.86 41.42 29.30
C LEU A 235 -12.73 40.10 28.57
N PHE A 236 -11.70 39.29 28.85
CA PHE A 236 -11.49 38.03 28.18
C PHE A 236 -12.62 37.02 28.49
N SER A 237 -13.04 36.92 29.74
CA SER A 237 -14.16 36.06 30.13
C SER A 237 -15.48 36.46 29.44
N ALA A 238 -15.70 37.76 29.23
CA ALA A 238 -16.89 38.24 28.54
C ALA A 238 -16.86 37.92 27.03
N ILE A 239 -15.69 38.03 26.40
CA ILE A 239 -15.52 37.68 24.96
C ILE A 239 -15.66 36.18 24.74
N THR A 240 -15.17 35.35 25.68
CA THR A 240 -15.16 33.89 25.57
C THR A 240 -16.35 33.21 26.28
N ASP A 241 -17.36 33.99 26.68
CA ASP A 241 -18.59 33.43 27.22
C ASP A 241 -19.24 32.45 26.25
N PRO A 242 -19.81 31.31 26.73
CA PRO A 242 -20.44 30.30 25.88
C PRO A 242 -21.55 30.81 24.94
N GLN A 243 -22.09 32.00 25.18
CA GLN A 243 -23.02 32.67 24.27
C GLN A 243 -22.33 33.25 23.03
N HIS A 244 -21.01 33.50 23.07
CA HIS A 244 -20.24 34.13 22.01
C HIS A 244 -19.20 33.22 21.40
N LEU A 245 -18.64 32.29 22.15
CA LEU A 245 -17.60 31.39 21.71
C LEU A 245 -17.93 29.94 22.11
N ARG A 246 -17.89 29.03 21.13
CA ARG A 246 -17.94 27.59 21.38
C ARG A 246 -16.80 26.89 20.67
N VAL A 247 -16.40 25.79 21.25
CA VAL A 247 -15.46 24.84 20.66
C VAL A 247 -16.23 23.62 20.23
N LYS A 248 -16.14 23.27 18.96
CA LYS A 248 -16.79 22.09 18.41
C LYS A 248 -15.78 21.18 17.73
N ASN A 249 -16.06 19.88 17.75
CA ASN A 249 -15.27 18.94 16.95
C ASN A 249 -15.74 18.93 15.50
N TYR A 250 -14.82 18.60 14.61
CA TYR A 250 -15.09 18.41 13.18
C TYR A 250 -14.41 17.12 12.68
N VAL A 251 -14.95 16.58 11.62
CA VAL A 251 -14.34 15.45 10.88
C VAL A 251 -13.38 16.02 9.85
N VAL A 252 -12.17 15.48 9.84
CA VAL A 252 -11.17 15.83 8.84
C VAL A 252 -11.58 15.30 7.48
N ASP A 253 -11.57 16.15 6.46
CA ASP A 253 -11.83 15.77 5.07
C ASP A 253 -11.17 16.76 4.11
N VAL A 254 -11.19 16.45 2.81
CA VAL A 254 -10.76 17.40 1.76
C VAL A 254 -11.61 18.66 1.85
N GLY A 255 -10.95 19.80 1.94
CA GLY A 255 -11.60 21.09 2.21
C GLY A 255 -11.75 21.45 3.68
N GLN A 256 -11.51 20.50 4.60
CA GLN A 256 -11.63 20.69 6.04
C GLN A 256 -10.47 19.99 6.78
N GLY A 257 -9.34 20.68 6.91
CA GLY A 257 -8.10 20.16 7.48
C GLY A 257 -7.20 19.48 6.46
N ILE A 258 -7.71 19.09 5.31
CA ILE A 258 -6.93 18.55 4.19
C ILE A 258 -7.14 19.42 2.95
N GLY A 259 -6.03 19.95 2.41
CA GLY A 259 -6.01 20.68 1.15
C GLY A 259 -5.30 19.85 0.08
N VAL A 260 -5.94 19.66 -1.06
CA VAL A 260 -5.36 18.95 -2.21
C VAL A 260 -5.34 19.88 -3.40
N LEU A 261 -4.18 20.12 -3.98
CA LEU A 261 -4.02 20.84 -5.23
C LEU A 261 -3.87 19.81 -6.36
N HIS A 262 -4.86 19.79 -7.23
CA HIS A 262 -4.87 18.89 -8.39
C HIS A 262 -4.15 19.52 -9.60
N SER A 263 -3.70 18.68 -10.53
CA SER A 263 -3.06 19.10 -11.79
C SER A 263 -3.94 20.04 -12.63
N GLU A 264 -5.26 19.86 -12.55
CA GLU A 264 -6.26 20.62 -13.31
C GLU A 264 -6.59 21.98 -12.70
N ASP A 265 -6.12 22.28 -11.48
CA ASP A 265 -6.44 23.52 -10.79
C ASP A 265 -5.78 24.72 -11.49
N GLU A 266 -6.60 25.52 -12.15
CA GLU A 266 -6.18 26.71 -12.87
C GLU A 266 -6.39 27.98 -12.04
N GLY A 267 -5.64 29.04 -12.36
CA GLY A 267 -5.81 30.34 -11.75
C GLY A 267 -4.50 30.98 -11.26
N PRO A 268 -4.58 32.23 -10.76
CA PRO A 268 -3.40 32.89 -10.19
C PRO A 268 -2.84 32.09 -8.99
N PRO A 269 -1.51 31.97 -8.85
CA PRO A 269 -0.90 31.18 -7.78
C PRO A 269 -1.39 31.50 -6.38
N LYS A 270 -1.70 32.75 -6.10
CA LYS A 270 -2.19 33.19 -4.78
C LYS A 270 -3.61 32.68 -4.50
N GLU A 271 -4.47 32.67 -5.50
CA GLU A 271 -5.85 32.19 -5.37
C GLU A 271 -5.84 30.67 -5.13
N ARG A 272 -5.01 29.94 -5.87
CA ARG A 272 -4.85 28.48 -5.67
C ARG A 272 -4.27 28.11 -4.30
N LEU A 273 -3.38 28.95 -3.75
CA LEU A 273 -2.75 28.66 -2.45
C LEU A 273 -3.64 29.02 -1.26
N VAL A 274 -4.31 30.17 -1.31
CA VAL A 274 -4.97 30.72 -0.12
C VAL A 274 -6.45 30.97 -0.35
N GLY A 275 -6.82 31.37 -1.56
CA GLY A 275 -8.19 31.72 -1.94
C GLY A 275 -8.31 33.11 -2.59
N SER A 276 -9.53 33.54 -2.79
CA SER A 276 -9.83 34.74 -3.58
C SER A 276 -10.82 35.68 -2.89
N TRP A 277 -10.76 36.97 -3.28
CA TRP A 277 -11.76 37.92 -2.87
C TRP A 277 -13.07 37.73 -3.65
N MET A 278 -14.19 37.66 -2.97
CA MET A 278 -15.49 37.55 -3.60
C MET A 278 -15.80 38.77 -4.44
N ARG A 279 -16.08 38.58 -5.73
CA ARG A 279 -16.18 39.69 -6.74
C ARG A 279 -17.30 40.64 -6.41
N GLY A 280 -18.24 40.60 -5.76
CA GLY A 280 -19.27 41.59 -5.38
C GLY A 280 -18.88 42.44 -4.19
N MET A 281 -17.93 42.00 -3.39
CA MET A 281 -17.57 42.56 -2.08
C MET A 281 -16.18 43.20 -2.05
N LEU A 282 -15.49 43.24 -3.19
CA LEU A 282 -14.11 43.72 -3.34
C LEU A 282 -13.88 45.17 -2.88
N GLN A 283 -14.94 45.98 -2.77
CA GLN A 283 -14.83 47.39 -2.45
C GLN A 283 -15.13 47.72 -0.98
N GLU A 284 -15.61 46.74 -0.21
CA GLU A 284 -15.87 46.98 1.20
C GLU A 284 -14.59 47.00 2.03
N LEU A 285 -14.47 48.04 2.80
CA LEU A 285 -13.37 48.22 3.74
C LEU A 285 -13.94 48.10 5.17
N ASP A 286 -13.17 47.44 6.04
CA ASP A 286 -13.48 47.50 7.47
C ASP A 286 -13.30 48.92 8.04
N SER A 287 -13.72 49.13 9.28
CA SER A 287 -13.60 50.42 9.98
C SER A 287 -12.15 50.92 10.12
N ARG A 288 -11.18 50.07 9.89
CA ARG A 288 -9.74 50.33 9.94
C ARG A 288 -9.13 50.60 8.56
N GLY A 289 -9.95 50.65 7.50
CA GLY A 289 -9.52 50.87 6.14
C GLY A 289 -8.88 49.66 5.46
N ARG A 290 -9.05 48.46 6.00
CA ARG A 290 -8.60 47.22 5.40
C ARG A 290 -9.75 46.49 4.67
N LYS A 291 -9.43 45.62 3.74
CA LYS A 291 -10.44 44.71 3.16
C LYS A 291 -11.04 43.82 4.24
N ASN A 292 -12.37 43.68 4.16
CA ASN A 292 -13.08 42.87 5.15
C ASN A 292 -12.74 41.37 4.96
N PRO A 293 -12.18 40.67 5.98
CA PRO A 293 -11.84 39.23 5.90
C PRO A 293 -13.02 38.33 5.55
N GLN A 294 -14.24 38.71 5.89
CA GLN A 294 -15.47 37.98 5.55
C GLN A 294 -15.78 37.96 4.05
N ALA A 295 -15.23 38.88 3.29
CA ALA A 295 -15.34 38.92 1.81
C ALA A 295 -14.29 38.06 1.12
N PHE A 296 -13.50 37.31 1.87
CA PHE A 296 -12.48 36.40 1.35
C PHE A 296 -13.01 34.96 1.34
N SER A 297 -12.88 34.27 0.19
CA SER A 297 -13.15 32.85 0.07
C SER A 297 -11.87 32.10 0.42
N TYR A 298 -11.89 31.30 1.47
CA TYR A 298 -10.75 30.55 1.97
C TYR A 298 -10.64 29.16 1.26
N ASP A 299 -10.76 29.17 -0.07
CA ASP A 299 -10.83 27.97 -0.92
C ASP A 299 -9.48 27.51 -1.48
N GLY A 300 -8.38 28.15 -1.11
CA GLY A 300 -7.05 27.73 -1.52
C GLY A 300 -6.52 26.56 -0.70
N VAL A 301 -5.62 25.79 -1.30
CA VAL A 301 -5.11 24.53 -0.74
C VAL A 301 -4.52 24.65 0.68
N LEU A 302 -3.80 25.74 0.98
CA LEU A 302 -3.25 25.97 2.31
C LEU A 302 -4.32 26.36 3.34
N SER A 303 -5.37 27.09 2.89
CA SER A 303 -6.49 27.42 3.76
C SER A 303 -7.29 26.17 4.13
N GLN A 304 -7.54 25.30 3.16
CA GLN A 304 -8.23 24.04 3.36
C GLN A 304 -7.40 23.00 4.16
N GLY A 305 -6.07 23.01 3.95
CA GLY A 305 -5.13 22.11 4.62
C GLY A 305 -4.65 22.60 5.98
N ASN A 306 -5.15 23.78 6.45
CA ASN A 306 -4.79 24.28 7.76
C ASN A 306 -5.28 23.34 8.88
N GLY A 307 -4.43 23.09 9.84
CA GLY A 307 -4.65 22.17 10.93
C GLY A 307 -4.10 20.78 10.69
N LEU A 308 -3.80 20.36 9.43
CA LEU A 308 -3.35 18.99 9.20
C LEU A 308 -2.49 18.76 7.95
N LEU A 309 -3.04 18.70 6.75
CA LEU A 309 -2.33 18.17 5.58
C LEU A 309 -2.55 19.04 4.33
N THR A 310 -1.46 19.33 3.63
CA THR A 310 -1.51 19.95 2.32
C THR A 310 -0.78 19.08 1.31
N VAL A 311 -1.48 18.60 0.27
CA VAL A 311 -0.93 17.78 -0.80
C VAL A 311 -0.89 18.59 -2.09
N VAL A 312 0.24 18.55 -2.78
CA VAL A 312 0.43 19.12 -4.12
C VAL A 312 0.70 17.98 -5.09
N GLU A 313 -0.26 17.68 -5.95
CA GLU A 313 -0.12 16.66 -7.00
C GLU A 313 0.53 17.25 -8.26
N ASP A 314 1.16 16.40 -9.04
CA ASP A 314 1.84 16.79 -10.30
C ASP A 314 2.64 18.08 -10.18
N ALA A 315 3.44 18.16 -9.13
CA ALA A 315 4.14 19.37 -8.71
C ALA A 315 4.98 20.01 -9.83
N ALA A 316 5.39 19.22 -10.82
CA ALA A 316 6.08 19.69 -12.02
C ALA A 316 5.25 20.72 -12.80
N GLN A 317 3.93 20.57 -12.84
CA GLN A 317 3.02 21.51 -13.52
C GLN A 317 2.81 22.80 -12.72
N HIS A 318 3.15 22.81 -11.43
CA HIS A 318 2.94 23.91 -10.49
C HIS A 318 4.23 24.60 -10.04
N ALA A 319 5.28 24.61 -10.87
CA ALA A 319 6.58 25.20 -10.54
C ALA A 319 6.50 26.68 -10.09
N ASP A 320 5.52 27.45 -10.57
CA ASP A 320 5.22 28.81 -10.15
C ASP A 320 4.68 28.92 -8.71
N LEU A 321 4.00 27.87 -8.23
CA LEU A 321 3.52 27.77 -6.86
C LEU A 321 4.60 27.31 -5.90
N LEU A 322 5.44 26.35 -6.30
CA LEU A 322 6.48 25.79 -5.46
C LEU A 322 7.41 26.88 -4.91
N GLN A 323 7.72 27.91 -5.72
CA GLN A 323 8.51 29.05 -5.26
C GLN A 323 7.82 29.87 -4.14
N LYS A 324 6.49 29.91 -4.13
CA LYS A 324 5.72 30.64 -3.11
C LYS A 324 5.48 29.82 -1.84
N LEU A 325 5.51 28.51 -1.96
CA LEU A 325 5.45 27.58 -0.82
C LEU A 325 6.71 27.61 0.04
N LEU A 326 7.82 28.17 -0.46
CA LEU A 326 9.09 28.26 0.25
C LEU A 326 9.02 28.88 1.65
N ASN A 327 8.15 29.85 1.84
CA ASN A 327 8.06 30.58 3.10
C ASN A 327 7.09 29.94 4.10
N VAL A 328 6.23 29.01 3.65
CA VAL A 328 5.21 28.41 4.50
C VAL A 328 5.82 27.52 5.60
N PRO A 329 6.78 26.63 5.30
CA PRO A 329 7.41 25.83 6.35
C PRO A 329 8.21 26.64 7.36
N ASP A 330 8.86 27.75 6.92
CA ASP A 330 9.67 28.60 7.80
C ASP A 330 8.84 29.53 8.69
N GLU A 331 8.00 30.32 8.02
CA GLU A 331 7.24 31.40 8.67
C GLU A 331 5.90 30.89 9.21
N ARG A 332 5.47 29.69 8.79
CA ARG A 332 4.15 29.11 9.09
C ARG A 332 3.02 30.11 8.90
N SER A 333 3.18 30.95 7.89
CA SER A 333 2.22 32.01 7.62
C SER A 333 2.11 32.32 6.12
N VAL A 334 0.95 32.79 5.71
CA VAL A 334 0.68 33.24 4.36
C VAL A 334 0.06 34.63 4.37
N LYS A 335 0.36 35.42 3.33
CA LYS A 335 -0.22 36.76 3.16
C LYS A 335 -1.43 36.71 2.24
N LEU A 336 -2.61 36.99 2.78
CA LEU A 336 -3.84 37.14 2.02
C LEU A 336 -3.79 38.41 1.13
N ASP A 337 -3.43 39.55 1.72
CA ASP A 337 -3.26 40.83 1.05
C ASP A 337 -2.39 41.77 1.89
N LYS A 338 -2.17 43.01 1.46
CA LYS A 338 -1.42 44.00 2.21
C LYS A 338 -2.04 44.19 3.61
N GLY A 339 -1.30 43.81 4.62
CA GLY A 339 -1.68 43.99 6.03
C GLY A 339 -2.62 42.91 6.62
N ILE A 340 -2.99 41.90 5.83
CA ILE A 340 -3.71 40.71 6.32
C ILE A 340 -2.83 39.50 6.10
N GLY A 341 -2.48 38.80 7.15
CA GLY A 341 -1.78 37.51 7.15
C GLY A 341 -2.63 36.47 7.83
N MET A 342 -2.29 35.22 7.62
CA MET A 342 -2.90 34.06 8.27
C MET A 342 -1.80 33.07 8.59
N ASP A 343 -1.79 32.59 9.83
CA ASP A 343 -0.90 31.54 10.25
C ASP A 343 -1.45 30.18 9.80
N ILE A 344 -0.56 29.27 9.45
CA ILE A 344 -0.89 27.95 8.87
C ILE A 344 -0.10 26.89 9.63
N ASP A 345 -0.81 25.91 10.15
CA ASP A 345 -0.23 24.67 10.66
C ASP A 345 -0.61 23.51 9.72
N THR A 346 0.33 23.07 8.90
CA THR A 346 0.07 21.97 7.94
C THR A 346 1.34 21.18 7.66
N GLN A 347 1.21 19.86 7.57
CA GLN A 347 2.24 19.01 6.98
C GLN A 347 2.11 19.06 5.47
N MET A 348 3.19 19.40 4.78
CA MET A 348 3.20 19.49 3.32
C MET A 348 3.75 18.22 2.70
N VAL A 349 3.04 17.70 1.71
CA VAL A 349 3.44 16.56 0.88
C VAL A 349 3.35 16.96 -0.58
N ILE A 350 4.44 16.77 -1.32
CA ILE A 350 4.53 17.01 -2.76
C ILE A 350 4.61 15.66 -3.46
N ILE A 351 3.77 15.46 -4.47
CA ILE A 351 3.77 14.28 -5.32
C ILE A 351 4.21 14.67 -6.72
N SER A 352 5.22 14.00 -7.24
CA SER A 352 5.72 14.26 -8.59
C SER A 352 6.15 13.00 -9.32
N ASN A 353 6.31 13.17 -10.63
CA ASN A 353 7.07 12.27 -11.47
C ASN A 353 8.53 12.79 -11.57
N PRO A 354 9.50 11.97 -12.04
CA PRO A 354 10.92 12.34 -12.13
C PRO A 354 11.20 13.64 -12.91
N ASP A 355 10.26 14.12 -13.70
CA ASP A 355 10.34 15.38 -14.45
C ASP A 355 10.49 16.64 -13.56
N LEU A 356 10.05 16.58 -12.30
CA LEU A 356 10.13 17.74 -11.40
C LEU A 356 11.58 18.15 -11.17
N GLU A 357 12.48 17.19 -10.93
CA GLU A 357 13.88 17.48 -10.71
C GLU A 357 14.54 18.11 -11.92
N ALA A 358 14.23 17.60 -13.12
CA ALA A 358 14.68 18.17 -14.38
C ALA A 358 14.19 19.60 -14.58
N GLN A 359 12.94 19.87 -14.26
CA GLN A 359 12.34 21.21 -14.34
C GLN A 359 12.95 22.17 -13.32
N LEU A 360 13.13 21.74 -12.08
CA LEU A 360 13.79 22.53 -11.05
C LEU A 360 15.24 22.90 -11.46
N ASN A 361 15.96 21.99 -12.13
CA ASN A 361 17.30 22.23 -12.65
C ASN A 361 17.31 23.19 -13.85
N GLN A 362 16.35 23.09 -14.77
CA GLN A 362 16.23 24.00 -15.92
C GLN A 362 15.93 25.44 -15.48
N HIS A 363 15.19 25.65 -14.41
CA HIS A 363 14.94 26.98 -13.86
C HIS A 363 16.19 27.58 -13.20
N ALA A 364 17.06 26.74 -12.64
CA ALA A 364 18.31 27.17 -12.03
C ALA A 364 19.29 27.77 -13.06
N ASP A 365 19.36 27.22 -14.27
CA ASP A 365 20.33 27.61 -15.29
C ASP A 365 20.01 28.93 -16.00
N ARG A 366 18.74 29.39 -15.95
CA ARG A 366 18.30 30.57 -16.71
C ARG A 366 18.68 31.93 -16.12
N GLU A 367 18.93 32.04 -14.82
CA GLU A 367 19.15 33.32 -14.14
C GLU A 367 20.49 33.48 -13.40
N GLY A 368 21.38 32.49 -13.45
CA GLY A 368 22.69 32.56 -12.76
C GLY A 368 22.59 32.54 -11.22
N GLN A 369 21.40 32.54 -10.66
CA GLN A 369 21.06 32.24 -9.27
C GLN A 369 19.94 31.20 -9.28
N ASP A 370 20.12 30.09 -8.58
CA ASP A 370 19.09 29.08 -8.46
C ASP A 370 18.02 29.56 -7.46
N PRO A 371 16.86 30.09 -7.92
CA PRO A 371 15.82 30.59 -7.02
C PRO A 371 15.15 29.47 -6.24
N LEU A 372 15.31 28.22 -6.67
CA LEU A 372 14.72 27.02 -6.05
C LEU A 372 15.72 26.28 -5.16
N LYS A 373 16.95 26.76 -5.01
CA LYS A 373 17.96 26.15 -4.14
C LYS A 373 17.49 26.05 -2.68
N ALA A 374 16.74 27.03 -2.22
CA ALA A 374 16.15 27.01 -0.88
C ALA A 374 15.06 25.94 -0.76
N LEU A 375 14.22 25.76 -1.80
CA LEU A 375 13.22 24.70 -1.84
C LEU A 375 13.89 23.32 -1.84
N LYS A 376 14.87 23.08 -2.71
CA LYS A 376 15.60 21.80 -2.77
C LYS A 376 16.18 21.37 -1.42
N ARG A 377 16.58 22.33 -0.58
CA ARG A 377 17.08 22.02 0.78
C ARG A 377 15.99 21.61 1.76
N ARG A 378 14.74 21.99 1.49
CA ARG A 378 13.57 21.68 2.33
C ARG A 378 12.84 20.43 1.90
N LEU A 379 13.11 19.94 0.69
CA LEU A 379 12.55 18.70 0.19
C LEU A 379 13.30 17.52 0.81
N ASP A 380 12.57 16.64 1.46
CA ASP A 380 13.01 15.29 1.83
C ASP A 380 12.37 14.32 0.82
N LYS A 381 13.22 13.73 -0.04
CA LYS A 381 12.80 12.93 -1.18
C LYS A 381 12.64 11.47 -0.77
N HIS A 382 11.50 10.90 -1.11
CA HIS A 382 11.21 9.48 -1.02
C HIS A 382 10.94 8.96 -2.43
N GLU A 383 11.77 8.06 -2.90
CA GLU A 383 11.70 7.52 -4.26
C GLU A 383 10.88 6.24 -4.27
N PHE A 384 9.73 6.30 -4.94
CA PHE A 384 8.90 5.15 -5.23
C PHE A 384 9.37 4.50 -6.52
N THR A 385 9.58 3.20 -6.48
CA THR A 385 9.94 2.39 -7.63
C THR A 385 8.80 1.47 -8.03
N TYR A 386 8.88 0.91 -9.23
CA TYR A 386 8.03 -0.21 -9.60
C TYR A 386 8.34 -1.42 -8.72
N LEU A 387 7.34 -2.26 -8.49
CA LEU A 387 7.53 -3.52 -7.78
C LEU A 387 8.50 -4.42 -8.55
N THR A 388 9.48 -4.95 -7.83
CA THR A 388 10.40 -5.97 -8.32
C THR A 388 10.11 -7.33 -7.71
N ASN A 389 9.14 -7.40 -6.80
CA ASN A 389 8.63 -8.62 -6.20
C ASN A 389 7.48 -9.17 -7.06
N LEU A 390 7.65 -10.39 -7.56
CA LEU A 390 6.72 -11.06 -8.47
C LEU A 390 5.34 -11.27 -7.83
N SER A 391 5.32 -11.76 -6.60
CA SER A 391 4.08 -12.08 -5.90
C SER A 391 3.22 -10.84 -5.65
N LEU A 392 3.84 -9.73 -5.22
CA LEU A 392 3.13 -8.46 -5.02
C LEU A 392 2.65 -7.84 -6.33
N GLU A 393 3.40 -7.98 -7.43
CA GLU A 393 2.95 -7.51 -8.74
C GLU A 393 1.79 -8.34 -9.27
N THR A 394 1.81 -9.66 -9.06
CA THR A 394 0.72 -10.57 -9.44
C THR A 394 -0.56 -10.20 -8.70
N GLU A 395 -0.45 -9.93 -7.42
CA GLU A 395 -1.58 -9.50 -6.60
C GLU A 395 -2.09 -8.11 -6.98
N LEU A 396 -1.19 -7.18 -7.26
CA LEU A 396 -1.58 -5.86 -7.76
C LEU A 396 -2.41 -5.98 -9.04
N LEU A 397 -2.00 -6.86 -9.97
CA LEU A 397 -2.76 -7.16 -11.19
C LEU A 397 -4.11 -7.82 -10.88
N ARG A 398 -4.15 -8.78 -9.95
CA ARG A 398 -5.41 -9.41 -9.52
C ARG A 398 -6.40 -8.37 -9.02
N ARG A 399 -5.96 -7.49 -8.13
CA ARG A 399 -6.77 -6.39 -7.60
C ARG A 399 -7.27 -5.44 -8.69
N GLU A 400 -6.40 -5.05 -9.62
CA GLU A 400 -6.78 -4.17 -10.74
C GLU A 400 -7.82 -4.79 -11.69
N LEU A 401 -7.93 -6.11 -11.72
CA LEU A 401 -8.87 -6.85 -12.59
C LEU A 401 -10.17 -7.23 -11.90
N THR A 402 -10.19 -7.41 -10.57
CA THR A 402 -11.32 -7.99 -9.83
C THR A 402 -11.89 -7.09 -8.74
N ASP A 403 -11.19 -6.04 -8.34
CA ASP A 403 -11.48 -5.24 -7.13
C ASP A 403 -11.46 -6.08 -5.81
N GLU A 404 -10.90 -7.28 -5.83
CA GLU A 404 -10.75 -8.14 -4.64
C GLU A 404 -9.37 -7.93 -4.01
N THR A 405 -9.31 -7.82 -2.69
CA THR A 405 -8.09 -7.53 -1.94
C THR A 405 -7.98 -8.45 -0.73
N GLU A 406 -7.33 -9.58 -0.89
CA GLU A 406 -7.20 -10.54 0.21
C GLU A 406 -5.75 -10.77 0.71
N VAL A 407 -4.72 -10.35 -0.02
CA VAL A 407 -3.26 -10.56 0.25
C VAL A 407 -2.82 -10.22 1.67
N TRP A 408 -3.58 -9.40 2.35
CA TRP A 408 -3.13 -8.81 3.60
C TRP A 408 -3.13 -9.76 4.79
N ASP A 409 -3.77 -10.91 4.67
CA ASP A 409 -3.89 -11.90 5.73
C ASP A 409 -2.90 -13.07 5.57
N ALA A 410 -2.08 -13.10 4.51
CA ALA A 410 -1.05 -14.12 4.35
C ALA A 410 0.05 -13.97 5.40
N ASP A 411 0.12 -14.94 6.29
CA ASP A 411 1.11 -14.98 7.37
C ASP A 411 2.41 -15.70 6.95
N SER A 412 2.40 -16.38 5.82
CA SER A 412 3.54 -17.14 5.30
C SER A 412 3.70 -16.99 3.79
N TRP A 413 4.91 -17.24 3.30
CA TRP A 413 5.18 -17.28 1.86
C TRP A 413 4.32 -18.33 1.15
N GLY A 414 4.13 -19.49 1.75
CA GLY A 414 3.34 -20.58 1.17
C GLY A 414 1.87 -20.19 0.97
N GLU A 415 1.28 -19.46 1.91
CA GLU A 415 -0.09 -18.96 1.77
C GLU A 415 -0.20 -17.94 0.66
N LEU A 416 0.78 -17.04 0.53
CA LEU A 416 0.82 -16.07 -0.55
C LEU A 416 0.98 -16.75 -1.92
N GLU A 417 1.85 -17.76 -2.03
CA GLU A 417 2.09 -18.52 -3.25
C GLU A 417 0.84 -19.32 -3.65
N GLU A 418 0.16 -19.98 -2.71
CA GLU A 418 -1.08 -20.71 -2.95
C GLU A 418 -2.18 -19.78 -3.50
N TRP A 419 -2.29 -18.62 -2.95
CA TRP A 419 -3.28 -17.60 -3.31
C TRP A 419 -3.06 -16.98 -4.69
N ILE A 420 -1.81 -16.71 -5.06
CA ILE A 420 -1.43 -16.18 -6.37
C ILE A 420 -1.77 -17.15 -7.49
N GLN A 421 -1.76 -18.45 -7.21
CA GLN A 421 -2.03 -19.51 -8.17
C GLN A 421 -3.53 -19.78 -8.40
N GLU A 422 -4.43 -19.25 -7.55
CA GLU A 422 -5.87 -19.43 -7.76
C GLU A 422 -6.33 -18.89 -9.12
N PRO A 423 -7.09 -19.68 -9.91
CA PRO A 423 -7.56 -19.27 -11.21
C PRO A 423 -8.53 -18.10 -11.09
N LEU A 424 -8.40 -17.15 -12.00
CA LEU A 424 -9.20 -15.94 -12.01
C LEU A 424 -10.27 -16.00 -13.11
N THR A 425 -11.52 -15.74 -12.75
CA THR A 425 -12.63 -15.64 -13.71
C THR A 425 -13.18 -14.23 -13.74
N VAL A 426 -13.08 -13.57 -14.88
CA VAL A 426 -13.56 -12.20 -15.08
C VAL A 426 -14.86 -12.22 -15.89
N ARG A 427 -15.86 -11.45 -15.46
CA ARG A 427 -17.12 -11.29 -16.19
C ARG A 427 -17.01 -10.12 -17.16
N VAL A 428 -17.11 -10.40 -18.45
CA VAL A 428 -17.02 -9.40 -19.51
C VAL A 428 -18.36 -9.29 -20.24
N ARG A 429 -18.75 -8.08 -20.57
CA ARG A 429 -19.94 -7.81 -21.37
C ARG A 429 -19.54 -7.71 -22.84
N ASP A 430 -20.17 -8.56 -23.68
CA ASP A 430 -19.92 -8.58 -25.11
C ASP A 430 -20.65 -7.44 -25.86
N GLU A 431 -20.45 -7.35 -27.18
CA GLU A 431 -21.10 -6.37 -28.05
C GLU A 431 -22.62 -6.49 -28.10
N ASN A 432 -23.17 -7.63 -27.69
CA ASN A 432 -24.61 -7.91 -27.64
C ASN A 432 -25.23 -7.63 -26.27
N ASP A 433 -24.46 -7.06 -25.33
CA ASP A 433 -24.86 -6.81 -23.95
C ASP A 433 -25.08 -8.11 -23.12
N GLU A 434 -24.55 -9.26 -23.59
CA GLU A 434 -24.52 -10.51 -22.84
C GLU A 434 -23.29 -10.57 -21.94
N VAL A 435 -23.43 -11.12 -20.73
CA VAL A 435 -22.32 -11.25 -19.77
C VAL A 435 -21.73 -12.64 -19.91
N ASN A 436 -20.49 -12.70 -20.38
CA ASN A 436 -19.72 -13.92 -20.54
C ASN A 436 -18.63 -13.98 -19.46
N ALA A 437 -18.36 -15.17 -18.93
CA ALA A 437 -17.24 -15.40 -18.04
C ALA A 437 -16.02 -15.78 -18.89
N LYS A 438 -14.90 -15.08 -18.67
CA LYS A 438 -13.60 -15.44 -19.26
C LYS A 438 -12.65 -15.83 -18.16
N GLU A 439 -12.00 -16.96 -18.35
CA GLU A 439 -11.02 -17.52 -17.43
C GLU A 439 -9.62 -17.06 -17.80
N LEU A 440 -8.86 -16.63 -16.80
CA LEU A 440 -7.40 -16.62 -16.86
C LEU A 440 -6.91 -17.99 -16.37
N ALA A 441 -6.25 -18.74 -17.24
CA ALA A 441 -5.69 -20.02 -16.87
C ALA A 441 -4.65 -19.89 -15.76
N PRO A 442 -4.38 -20.94 -14.98
CA PRO A 442 -3.26 -20.97 -14.03
C PRO A 442 -1.96 -20.49 -14.71
N HIS A 443 -1.10 -19.83 -13.97
CA HIS A 443 0.11 -19.13 -14.42
C HIS A 443 -0.10 -17.93 -15.38
N ALA A 444 -1.32 -17.61 -15.79
CA ALA A 444 -1.55 -16.53 -16.76
C ALA A 444 -1.25 -15.15 -16.16
N LEU A 445 -1.74 -14.90 -14.95
CA LEU A 445 -1.52 -13.64 -14.25
C LEU A 445 -0.07 -13.49 -13.77
N GLU A 446 0.49 -14.57 -13.25
CA GLU A 446 1.90 -14.65 -12.84
C GLU A 446 2.84 -14.42 -14.05
N ALA A 447 2.55 -14.98 -15.22
CA ALA A 447 3.32 -14.75 -16.43
C ALA A 447 3.35 -13.27 -16.83
N ALA A 448 2.20 -12.58 -16.73
CA ALA A 448 2.12 -11.15 -17.00
C ALA A 448 2.95 -10.34 -16.00
N ALA A 449 2.82 -10.65 -14.72
CA ALA A 449 3.58 -10.02 -13.63
C ALA A 449 5.08 -10.27 -13.78
N LEU A 450 5.49 -11.53 -14.02
CA LEU A 450 6.89 -11.89 -14.22
C LEU A 450 7.50 -11.13 -15.40
N TYR A 451 6.76 -11.01 -16.51
CA TYR A 451 7.26 -10.24 -17.65
C TYR A 451 7.43 -8.76 -17.31
N ALA A 452 6.46 -8.15 -16.63
CA ALA A 452 6.57 -6.77 -16.16
C ALA A 452 7.79 -6.60 -15.25
N VAL A 453 7.95 -7.47 -14.24
CA VAL A 453 9.09 -7.44 -13.30
C VAL A 453 10.41 -7.59 -14.04
N VAL A 454 10.56 -8.56 -14.92
CA VAL A 454 11.80 -8.79 -15.70
C VAL A 454 12.19 -7.56 -16.53
N THR A 455 11.22 -6.77 -17.01
CA THR A 455 11.53 -5.50 -17.72
C THR A 455 12.05 -4.40 -16.80
N ARG A 456 11.78 -4.48 -15.49
CA ARG A 456 12.17 -3.51 -14.47
C ARG A 456 13.56 -3.79 -13.87
N LEU A 457 14.12 -4.98 -14.12
CA LEU A 457 15.40 -5.40 -13.53
C LEU A 457 16.58 -4.92 -14.37
N ASP A 458 17.63 -4.50 -13.68
CA ASP A 458 18.90 -4.07 -14.30
C ASP A 458 19.68 -5.29 -14.83
N VAL A 459 19.93 -5.29 -16.13
CA VAL A 459 20.68 -6.35 -16.84
C VAL A 459 22.14 -6.40 -16.39
N SER A 460 22.71 -5.26 -15.98
CA SER A 460 24.11 -5.17 -15.61
C SER A 460 24.44 -5.85 -14.28
N ASP A 461 23.43 -6.16 -13.49
CA ASP A 461 23.54 -6.69 -12.13
C ASP A 461 22.85 -8.06 -11.98
N VAL A 462 22.99 -8.90 -12.98
CA VAL A 462 22.52 -10.29 -12.93
C VAL A 462 23.60 -11.18 -12.36
N PRO A 463 23.32 -12.04 -11.36
CA PRO A 463 24.30 -12.97 -10.80
C PRO A 463 24.91 -13.88 -11.88
N GLY A 464 26.20 -14.18 -11.75
CA GLY A 464 26.91 -14.95 -12.78
C GLY A 464 26.39 -16.37 -12.93
N GLY A 465 25.91 -16.69 -14.12
CA GLY A 465 25.32 -18.02 -14.44
C GLY A 465 23.79 -18.04 -14.47
N HIS A 466 23.16 -16.95 -14.05
CA HIS A 466 21.73 -16.76 -13.97
C HIS A 466 21.20 -15.80 -15.03
N ASP A 467 19.90 -15.74 -15.17
CA ASP A 467 19.22 -14.78 -16.05
C ASP A 467 18.33 -13.78 -15.27
N LEU A 468 17.55 -12.97 -15.97
CA LEU A 468 16.66 -11.99 -15.34
C LEU A 468 15.45 -12.62 -14.65
N VAL A 469 15.04 -13.83 -15.08
CA VAL A 469 13.96 -14.57 -14.42
C VAL A 469 14.46 -15.08 -13.08
N ASP A 470 15.67 -15.67 -13.04
CA ASP A 470 16.29 -16.09 -11.77
C ASP A 470 16.42 -14.90 -10.80
N LYS A 471 16.85 -13.72 -11.31
CA LYS A 471 16.92 -12.51 -10.50
C LYS A 471 15.54 -12.09 -9.97
N ALA A 472 14.48 -12.16 -10.79
CA ALA A 472 13.12 -11.86 -10.37
C ALA A 472 12.64 -12.81 -9.27
N LEU A 473 12.88 -14.11 -9.41
CA LEU A 473 12.54 -15.13 -8.41
C LEU A 473 13.34 -14.95 -7.11
N LEU A 474 14.61 -14.55 -7.24
CA LEU A 474 15.45 -14.26 -6.08
C LEU A 474 14.93 -13.06 -5.27
N PHE A 475 14.51 -11.99 -5.95
CA PHE A 475 13.92 -10.82 -5.31
C PHE A 475 12.55 -11.10 -4.71
N ASP A 476 11.85 -12.08 -5.27
CA ASP A 476 10.54 -12.48 -4.78
C ASP A 476 10.63 -13.36 -3.54
N ARG A 477 11.40 -14.43 -3.64
CA ARG A 477 11.48 -15.51 -2.64
C ARG A 477 12.64 -15.37 -1.66
N GLY A 478 13.63 -14.53 -1.97
CA GLY A 478 14.88 -14.39 -1.22
C GLY A 478 15.87 -15.54 -1.45
N TYR A 479 15.56 -16.49 -2.34
CA TYR A 479 16.45 -17.60 -2.68
C TYR A 479 16.17 -18.17 -4.06
N LEU A 480 17.15 -18.91 -4.59
CA LEU A 480 17.01 -19.74 -5.79
C LEU A 480 17.19 -21.22 -5.41
N GLN A 481 16.45 -22.07 -6.13
CA GLN A 481 16.59 -23.50 -6.03
C GLN A 481 17.50 -24.00 -7.16
N GLU A 482 18.71 -24.47 -6.83
CA GLU A 482 19.63 -25.12 -7.77
C GLU A 482 19.69 -26.62 -7.54
N GLY A 483 18.80 -27.38 -8.16
CA GLY A 483 18.66 -28.82 -7.92
C GLY A 483 18.26 -29.07 -6.46
N ASP A 484 19.15 -29.69 -5.67
CA ASP A 484 18.92 -29.97 -4.26
C ASP A 484 19.49 -28.91 -3.30
N GLU A 485 20.03 -27.83 -3.82
CA GLU A 485 20.64 -26.77 -3.03
C GLU A 485 19.82 -25.49 -3.13
N ARG A 486 19.63 -24.86 -1.99
CA ARG A 486 19.04 -23.53 -1.89
C ARG A 486 20.18 -22.52 -1.78
N VAL A 487 20.17 -21.51 -2.63
CA VAL A 487 21.14 -20.41 -2.62
C VAL A 487 20.39 -19.16 -2.21
N ASP A 488 20.71 -18.59 -1.06
CA ASP A 488 20.01 -17.43 -0.52
C ASP A 488 20.49 -16.12 -1.17
N ALA A 489 19.66 -15.09 -1.16
CA ALA A 489 19.92 -13.80 -1.81
C ALA A 489 21.18 -13.11 -1.25
N ASP A 490 21.50 -13.32 0.02
CA ASP A 490 22.69 -12.74 0.66
C ASP A 490 24.03 -13.38 0.20
N GLU A 491 23.98 -14.48 -0.54
CA GLU A 491 25.15 -15.07 -1.20
C GLU A 491 25.52 -14.36 -2.53
N PHE A 492 24.60 -13.51 -3.04
CA PHE A 492 24.82 -12.72 -4.24
C PHE A 492 25.24 -11.30 -3.88
N GLU A 493 26.22 -10.74 -4.61
CA GLU A 493 26.61 -9.34 -4.46
C GLU A 493 25.86 -8.47 -5.48
N PHE A 494 24.81 -7.79 -5.04
CA PHE A 494 24.13 -6.76 -5.82
C PHE A 494 24.81 -5.40 -5.62
N THR A 495 24.80 -4.57 -6.65
CA THR A 495 25.41 -3.24 -6.55
C THR A 495 24.39 -2.20 -6.08
N ASP A 496 24.77 -1.32 -5.14
CA ASP A 496 23.95 -0.18 -4.70
C ASP A 496 23.60 0.81 -5.83
N ALA A 497 24.17 0.61 -7.02
CA ALA A 497 23.95 1.43 -8.20
C ALA A 497 23.00 0.78 -9.22
N ALA A 498 22.41 -0.35 -8.89
CA ALA A 498 21.41 -0.97 -9.75
C ALA A 498 20.18 -0.08 -9.86
N SER A 499 19.60 -0.04 -11.04
CA SER A 499 18.39 0.75 -11.34
C SER A 499 17.13 -0.11 -11.35
N ASP A 500 17.11 -1.14 -10.51
CA ASP A 500 15.96 -2.04 -10.39
C ASP A 500 14.72 -1.26 -9.95
N GLY A 501 13.63 -1.38 -10.70
CA GLY A 501 12.38 -0.70 -10.45
C GLY A 501 12.27 0.75 -10.95
N ASP A 502 13.35 1.36 -11.44
CA ASP A 502 13.30 2.75 -11.96
C ASP A 502 12.57 2.86 -13.29
N HIS A 503 12.62 1.81 -14.08
CA HIS A 503 12.07 1.73 -15.44
C HIS A 503 11.35 0.41 -15.64
N GLY A 504 10.58 0.27 -16.71
CA GLY A 504 9.96 -0.97 -17.13
C GLY A 504 8.47 -0.82 -17.44
N ILE A 505 7.81 -1.94 -17.62
CA ILE A 505 6.38 -1.98 -17.94
C ILE A 505 5.57 -1.64 -16.67
N PRO A 506 4.74 -0.58 -16.69
CA PRO A 506 3.86 -0.25 -15.57
C PRO A 506 2.67 -1.21 -15.49
N VAL A 507 2.14 -1.42 -14.29
CA VAL A 507 0.95 -2.27 -14.05
C VAL A 507 -0.25 -1.86 -14.91
N THR A 508 -0.43 -0.57 -15.16
CA THR A 508 -1.53 -0.06 -15.99
C THR A 508 -1.46 -0.54 -17.44
N TYR A 509 -0.27 -0.65 -18.01
CA TYR A 509 -0.09 -1.22 -19.35
C TYR A 509 -0.44 -2.71 -19.34
N THR A 510 0.08 -3.48 -18.39
CA THR A 510 -0.21 -4.92 -18.27
C THR A 510 -1.71 -5.17 -18.11
N ARG A 511 -2.38 -4.41 -17.23
CA ARG A 511 -3.83 -4.49 -17.04
C ARG A 511 -4.60 -4.20 -18.32
N ASP A 512 -4.23 -3.16 -19.04
CA ASP A 512 -4.91 -2.73 -20.25
C ASP A 512 -4.77 -3.80 -21.37
N GLU A 513 -3.59 -4.44 -21.51
CA GLU A 513 -3.38 -5.54 -22.45
C GLU A 513 -4.20 -6.79 -22.09
N ILE A 514 -4.30 -7.13 -20.80
CA ILE A 514 -5.15 -8.23 -20.32
C ILE A 514 -6.63 -7.89 -20.57
N ALA A 515 -7.06 -6.67 -20.29
CA ALA A 515 -8.43 -6.22 -20.51
C ALA A 515 -8.80 -6.28 -22.01
N ASP A 516 -7.88 -5.88 -22.89
CA ASP A 516 -8.09 -5.99 -24.34
C ASP A 516 -8.23 -7.44 -24.80
N LEU A 517 -7.48 -8.38 -24.21
CA LEU A 517 -7.61 -9.80 -24.51
C LEU A 517 -8.99 -10.36 -24.13
N PHE A 518 -9.62 -9.83 -23.07
CA PHE A 518 -10.98 -10.25 -22.72
C PHE A 518 -12.02 -9.84 -23.76
N HIS A 519 -11.76 -8.79 -24.54
CA HIS A 519 -12.64 -8.33 -25.62
C HIS A 519 -12.29 -8.90 -27.00
N ARG A 520 -11.11 -9.52 -27.15
CA ARG A 520 -10.73 -10.20 -28.41
C ARG A 520 -11.40 -11.57 -28.47
N GLU A 521 -12.00 -11.90 -29.63
CA GLU A 521 -12.41 -13.28 -29.94
C GLU A 521 -11.16 -14.14 -30.14
N GLN A 522 -11.06 -15.21 -29.38
CA GLN A 522 -9.97 -16.16 -29.54
C GLN A 522 -10.43 -17.27 -30.51
N ASP A 523 -9.77 -17.34 -31.63
CA ASP A 523 -10.10 -18.33 -32.68
C ASP A 523 -9.57 -19.75 -32.30
N ARG A 524 -10.09 -20.24 -31.12
CA ARG A 524 -9.77 -21.58 -30.61
C ARG A 524 -11.05 -22.38 -30.55
N HIS A 525 -11.32 -23.12 -31.58
CA HIS A 525 -12.51 -23.95 -31.60
C HIS A 525 -12.16 -25.40 -31.28
N HIS A 526 -12.77 -25.92 -30.20
CA HIS A 526 -12.74 -27.34 -29.87
C HIS A 526 -14.18 -27.86 -29.85
N ALA A 527 -14.43 -29.00 -30.50
CA ALA A 527 -15.78 -29.47 -30.79
C ALA A 527 -16.65 -29.73 -29.55
N ASP A 528 -16.05 -30.02 -28.42
CA ASP A 528 -16.72 -30.46 -27.19
C ASP A 528 -16.47 -29.56 -25.98
N LEU A 529 -15.54 -28.56 -26.05
CA LEU A 529 -15.14 -27.70 -24.96
C LEU A 529 -15.17 -26.23 -25.36
N ASP A 530 -15.62 -25.39 -24.44
CA ASP A 530 -15.64 -23.93 -24.59
C ASP A 530 -14.25 -23.34 -24.23
N VAL A 531 -13.30 -23.47 -25.15
CA VAL A 531 -11.93 -22.93 -24.99
C VAL A 531 -11.78 -21.51 -25.54
N GLU A 532 -12.82 -20.95 -26.15
CA GLU A 532 -12.81 -19.57 -26.67
C GLU A 532 -12.72 -18.53 -25.56
N HIS A 533 -13.19 -18.89 -24.37
CA HIS A 533 -13.23 -18.00 -23.21
C HIS A 533 -12.06 -18.19 -22.23
N VAL A 534 -11.02 -18.92 -22.64
CA VAL A 534 -9.82 -19.13 -21.82
C VAL A 534 -8.66 -18.29 -22.35
N VAL A 535 -8.06 -17.48 -21.48
CA VAL A 535 -6.84 -16.71 -21.75
C VAL A 535 -5.66 -17.47 -21.15
N MET A 536 -4.75 -17.91 -22.00
CA MET A 536 -3.56 -18.67 -21.60
C MET A 536 -2.37 -17.73 -21.32
N PRO A 537 -1.38 -18.14 -20.50
CA PRO A 537 -0.15 -17.38 -20.27
C PRO A 537 0.51 -16.88 -21.56
N ARG A 538 0.57 -17.74 -22.55
CA ARG A 538 1.13 -17.42 -23.87
C ARG A 538 0.41 -16.27 -24.58
N ASP A 539 -0.92 -16.16 -24.42
CA ASP A 539 -1.71 -15.13 -25.09
C ASP A 539 -1.36 -13.76 -24.52
N ILE A 540 -1.27 -13.68 -23.20
CA ILE A 540 -0.91 -12.46 -22.50
C ILE A 540 0.52 -12.03 -22.87
N LEU A 541 1.48 -12.93 -22.77
CA LEU A 541 2.88 -12.62 -23.11
C LEU A 541 3.06 -12.20 -24.58
N ASN A 542 2.26 -12.73 -25.48
CA ASN A 542 2.27 -12.30 -26.88
C ASN A 542 1.66 -10.91 -27.03
N ALA A 543 0.48 -10.65 -26.45
CA ALA A 543 -0.18 -9.36 -26.52
C ALA A 543 0.71 -8.25 -25.95
N MET A 544 1.21 -8.43 -24.74
CA MET A 544 2.10 -7.47 -24.09
C MET A 544 3.35 -7.14 -24.93
N ALA A 545 3.95 -8.16 -25.56
CA ALA A 545 5.18 -7.96 -26.36
C ALA A 545 4.90 -7.34 -27.74
N GLU A 546 3.78 -7.68 -28.41
CA GLU A 546 3.45 -7.19 -29.75
C GLU A 546 3.08 -5.70 -29.75
N ASP A 547 2.43 -5.20 -28.72
CA ASP A 547 1.91 -3.83 -28.66
C ASP A 547 2.91 -2.80 -28.04
N LEU A 548 4.07 -3.24 -27.52
CA LEU A 548 5.10 -2.37 -26.94
C LEU A 548 5.56 -1.26 -27.88
N SER A 549 5.81 -1.60 -29.14
CA SER A 549 6.32 -0.64 -30.13
C SER A 549 5.27 0.41 -30.56
N SER A 550 3.99 0.15 -30.31
CA SER A 550 2.88 1.04 -30.61
C SER A 550 2.47 1.90 -29.39
N ALA A 551 2.85 1.49 -28.19
CA ALA A 551 2.52 2.18 -26.96
C ALA A 551 3.31 3.49 -26.81
N PRO A 552 2.64 4.63 -26.62
CA PRO A 552 3.30 5.95 -26.55
C PRO A 552 4.15 6.15 -25.29
N VAL A 553 4.05 5.24 -24.33
CA VAL A 553 4.76 5.32 -23.04
C VAL A 553 6.19 4.81 -23.14
N PHE A 554 6.55 4.05 -24.17
CA PHE A 554 7.88 3.49 -24.35
C PHE A 554 8.61 4.17 -25.51
N SER A 555 9.92 4.34 -25.35
CA SER A 555 10.79 4.67 -26.46
C SER A 555 11.02 3.44 -27.35
N ASN A 556 11.40 3.66 -28.61
CA ASN A 556 11.72 2.53 -29.51
C ASN A 556 12.87 1.63 -29.00
N ALA A 557 13.77 2.18 -28.18
CA ALA A 557 14.88 1.42 -27.61
C ALA A 557 14.40 0.54 -26.45
N GLU A 558 13.54 1.06 -25.58
CA GLU A 558 12.93 0.30 -24.49
C GLU A 558 12.03 -0.82 -25.03
N ALA A 559 11.16 -0.50 -25.99
CA ALA A 559 10.30 -1.50 -26.61
C ALA A 559 11.10 -2.69 -27.21
N ALA A 560 12.20 -2.40 -27.90
CA ALA A 560 13.05 -3.45 -28.48
C ALA A 560 13.77 -4.30 -27.42
N ASP A 561 14.23 -3.67 -26.32
CA ASP A 561 14.84 -4.39 -25.20
C ASP A 561 13.81 -5.27 -24.49
N PHE A 562 12.62 -4.74 -24.23
CA PHE A 562 11.55 -5.49 -23.57
C PHE A 562 11.01 -6.64 -24.43
N GLU A 563 10.90 -6.46 -25.75
CA GLU A 563 10.54 -7.55 -26.68
C GLU A 563 11.52 -8.74 -26.59
N GLU A 564 12.83 -8.49 -26.37
CA GLU A 564 13.80 -9.56 -26.21
C GLU A 564 13.63 -10.31 -24.87
N ARG A 565 13.25 -9.60 -23.80
CA ARG A 565 13.11 -10.15 -22.45
C ARG A 565 11.90 -11.08 -22.28
N VAL A 566 10.93 -11.10 -23.20
CA VAL A 566 9.79 -12.03 -23.14
C VAL A 566 10.19 -13.50 -23.33
N VAL A 567 11.32 -13.76 -23.99
CA VAL A 567 11.74 -15.14 -24.34
C VAL A 567 12.09 -15.97 -23.11
N PRO A 568 12.96 -15.53 -22.17
CA PRO A 568 13.22 -16.28 -20.95
C PRO A 568 11.96 -16.47 -20.10
N VAL A 569 11.07 -15.47 -20.03
CA VAL A 569 9.78 -15.58 -19.31
C VAL A 569 8.91 -16.67 -19.91
N LYS A 570 8.76 -16.71 -21.25
CA LYS A 570 8.01 -17.79 -21.93
C LYS A 570 8.58 -19.18 -21.66
N ASN A 571 9.91 -19.29 -21.58
CA ASN A 571 10.55 -20.58 -21.30
C ASN A 571 10.29 -21.00 -19.85
N HIS A 572 10.35 -20.09 -18.91
CA HIS A 572 10.06 -20.37 -17.50
C HIS A 572 8.61 -20.84 -17.32
N VAL A 573 7.64 -20.04 -17.79
CA VAL A 573 6.20 -20.38 -17.67
C VAL A 573 5.85 -21.67 -18.38
N PHE A 574 6.48 -21.94 -19.53
CA PHE A 574 6.32 -23.24 -20.20
C PHE A 574 6.86 -24.39 -19.34
N GLY A 575 7.98 -24.17 -18.64
CA GLY A 575 8.53 -25.16 -17.71
C GLY A 575 7.59 -25.47 -16.55
N GLU A 576 6.96 -24.45 -15.95
CA GLU A 576 5.97 -24.64 -14.89
C GLU A 576 4.73 -25.42 -15.40
N GLN A 577 4.18 -25.03 -16.55
CA GLN A 577 3.07 -25.75 -17.16
C GLN A 577 3.44 -27.20 -17.53
N GLU A 578 4.68 -27.44 -17.98
CA GLU A 578 5.18 -28.78 -18.28
C GLU A 578 5.29 -29.61 -16.98
N ALA A 579 5.71 -29.01 -15.88
CA ALA A 579 5.78 -29.66 -14.58
C ALA A 579 4.38 -30.06 -14.08
N ASP A 580 3.38 -29.18 -14.19
CA ASP A 580 2.00 -29.49 -13.82
C ASP A 580 1.45 -30.70 -14.60
N VAL A 581 1.68 -30.73 -15.90
CA VAL A 581 1.23 -31.84 -16.76
C VAL A 581 1.92 -33.14 -16.37
N LEU A 582 3.23 -33.11 -16.15
CA LEU A 582 4.00 -34.29 -15.75
C LEU A 582 3.56 -34.83 -14.37
N ASP A 583 3.33 -33.92 -13.44
CA ASP A 583 2.86 -34.26 -12.09
C ASP A 583 1.44 -34.83 -12.14
N ALA A 584 0.57 -34.25 -12.94
CA ALA A 584 -0.79 -34.77 -13.15
C ALA A 584 -0.78 -36.17 -13.79
N MET A 585 0.11 -36.43 -14.79
CA MET A 585 0.29 -37.75 -15.42
C MET A 585 0.78 -38.80 -14.43
N MET A 586 1.61 -38.39 -13.48
CA MET A 586 2.31 -39.28 -12.54
C MET A 586 1.70 -39.27 -11.13
N ARG A 587 0.52 -38.66 -10.94
CA ARG A 587 -0.14 -38.54 -9.62
C ARG A 587 -0.16 -39.83 -8.81
N ASP A 588 -0.49 -40.95 -9.45
CA ASP A 588 -0.54 -42.27 -8.81
C ASP A 588 0.85 -42.79 -8.31
N LYS A 589 1.93 -42.10 -8.73
CA LYS A 589 3.31 -42.39 -8.34
C LYS A 589 3.91 -41.33 -7.43
N ARG A 590 3.18 -40.24 -7.21
CA ARG A 590 3.60 -39.21 -6.30
C ARG A 590 3.58 -39.72 -4.86
N VAL A 591 4.54 -39.27 -4.10
CA VAL A 591 4.54 -39.51 -2.67
C VAL A 591 3.48 -38.59 -2.07
N ASP A 592 2.58 -39.17 -1.29
CA ASP A 592 1.54 -38.39 -0.64
C ASP A 592 2.17 -37.46 0.44
N GLU A 593 1.69 -36.24 0.53
CA GLU A 593 2.21 -35.19 1.41
C GLU A 593 2.24 -35.63 2.88
N ALA A 594 1.24 -36.40 3.34
CA ALA A 594 1.22 -36.98 4.67
C ALA A 594 2.40 -37.96 4.93
N THR A 595 2.84 -38.71 3.91
CA THR A 595 4.02 -39.57 3.99
C THR A 595 5.31 -38.77 4.09
N VAL A 596 5.34 -37.60 3.42
CA VAL A 596 6.47 -36.67 3.49
C VAL A 596 6.53 -35.99 4.85
N GLU A 597 5.42 -35.49 5.35
CA GLU A 597 5.31 -34.87 6.68
C GLU A 597 5.72 -35.89 7.77
N GLU A 598 5.23 -37.11 7.67
CA GLU A 598 5.62 -38.19 8.58
C GLU A 598 7.13 -38.47 8.54
N TYR A 599 7.74 -38.43 7.35
CA TYR A 599 9.18 -38.57 7.22
C TYR A 599 9.95 -37.43 7.88
N ILE A 600 9.56 -36.19 7.62
CA ILE A 600 10.19 -35.01 8.21
C ILE A 600 10.08 -35.03 9.73
N GLU A 601 8.91 -35.36 10.28
CA GLU A 601 8.69 -35.50 11.72
C GLU A 601 9.59 -36.58 12.34
N HIS A 602 9.72 -37.72 11.67
CA HIS A 602 10.60 -38.82 12.12
C HIS A 602 12.08 -38.41 12.08
N VAL A 603 12.54 -37.70 11.07
CA VAL A 603 13.93 -37.20 10.97
C VAL A 603 14.22 -36.15 12.03
N TYR A 604 13.27 -35.24 12.28
CA TYR A 604 13.44 -34.23 13.32
C TYR A 604 13.51 -34.86 14.72
N ALA A 605 12.57 -35.75 15.04
CA ALA A 605 12.56 -36.46 16.30
C ALA A 605 13.83 -37.31 16.51
N TRP A 606 14.35 -37.92 15.42
CA TRP A 606 15.62 -38.64 15.46
C TRP A 606 16.79 -37.70 15.80
N SER A 607 16.82 -36.48 15.24
CA SER A 607 17.91 -35.55 15.48
C SER A 607 17.86 -34.88 16.86
N THR A 608 16.68 -34.75 17.46
CA THR A 608 16.46 -34.09 18.77
C THR A 608 16.37 -35.09 19.92
N ASP A 609 16.40 -36.42 19.65
CA ASP A 609 16.20 -37.51 20.64
C ASP A 609 14.82 -37.37 21.33
N GLU A 610 13.80 -36.93 20.60
CA GLU A 610 12.42 -36.74 21.06
C GLU A 610 11.53 -37.88 20.59
N GLN A 611 10.32 -37.98 21.17
CA GLN A 611 9.30 -38.96 20.79
C GLN A 611 8.19 -38.31 20.02
N ILE A 612 7.61 -39.02 19.06
CA ILE A 612 6.51 -38.58 18.20
C ILE A 612 5.18 -39.04 18.77
N GLU A 613 4.15 -38.24 18.72
CA GLU A 613 2.78 -38.61 19.07
C GLU A 613 2.11 -39.35 17.88
N ASN A 614 1.79 -40.64 18.06
CA ASN A 614 1.11 -41.39 17.00
C ASN A 614 -0.41 -41.09 16.96
N ASP A 615 -1.11 -41.57 15.95
CA ASP A 615 -2.56 -41.42 15.76
C ASP A 615 -3.44 -41.83 16.95
N ARG A 616 -2.86 -42.53 17.92
CA ARG A 616 -3.56 -42.97 19.12
C ARG A 616 -3.26 -42.12 20.35
N GLY A 617 -2.45 -41.07 20.18
CA GLY A 617 -2.00 -40.21 21.29
C GLY A 617 -0.92 -40.86 22.18
N GLU A 618 -0.17 -41.84 21.67
CA GLU A 618 0.92 -42.49 22.39
C GLU A 618 2.26 -41.97 21.87
N TYR A 619 3.19 -41.64 22.76
CA TYR A 619 4.54 -41.21 22.40
C TYR A 619 5.40 -42.40 22.05
N VAL A 620 5.94 -42.44 20.83
CA VAL A 620 6.77 -43.52 20.29
C VAL A 620 8.11 -42.97 19.80
N ASP A 621 9.13 -43.79 19.83
CA ASP A 621 10.44 -43.44 19.27
C ASP A 621 10.33 -43.37 17.72
N PRO A 622 11.13 -42.48 17.05
CA PRO A 622 11.12 -42.40 15.59
C PRO A 622 11.43 -43.75 14.94
N ASP A 623 10.67 -44.12 13.90
CA ASP A 623 10.75 -45.43 13.26
C ASP A 623 11.86 -45.47 12.19
N PRO A 624 13.00 -46.14 12.43
CA PRO A 624 14.10 -46.23 11.48
C PRO A 624 13.70 -46.90 10.15
N LEU A 625 12.70 -47.79 10.18
CA LEU A 625 12.24 -48.48 8.97
C LEU A 625 11.47 -47.53 8.05
N LYS A 626 10.61 -46.66 8.60
CA LYS A 626 9.88 -45.66 7.82
C LYS A 626 10.82 -44.67 7.14
N MET A 627 11.79 -44.15 7.89
CA MET A 627 12.82 -43.25 7.33
C MET A 627 13.61 -43.96 6.22
N LYS A 628 14.05 -45.21 6.44
CA LYS A 628 14.77 -45.97 5.42
C LYS A 628 13.93 -46.17 4.15
N ILE A 629 12.66 -46.59 4.30
CA ILE A 629 11.77 -46.80 3.14
C ILE A 629 11.66 -45.52 2.32
N PHE A 630 11.45 -44.40 2.97
CA PHE A 630 11.36 -43.12 2.29
C PHE A 630 12.64 -42.76 1.55
N GLU A 631 13.79 -42.90 2.19
CA GLU A 631 15.11 -42.55 1.63
C GLU A 631 15.57 -43.46 0.48
N VAL A 632 15.16 -44.71 0.50
CA VAL A 632 15.50 -45.70 -0.56
C VAL A 632 14.48 -45.68 -1.69
N GLU A 633 13.17 -45.69 -1.37
CA GLU A 633 12.13 -45.86 -2.39
C GLU A 633 11.66 -44.54 -3.02
N HIS A 634 11.59 -43.46 -2.23
CA HIS A 634 11.06 -42.18 -2.69
C HIS A 634 12.17 -41.19 -3.05
N LEU A 635 13.18 -41.01 -2.22
CA LEU A 635 14.32 -40.17 -2.58
C LEU A 635 15.24 -40.83 -3.60
N GLY A 636 15.33 -42.18 -3.60
CA GLY A 636 16.15 -42.90 -4.55
C GLY A 636 17.66 -42.64 -4.48
N ARG A 637 18.12 -42.00 -3.40
CA ARG A 637 19.52 -41.59 -3.18
C ARG A 637 20.40 -42.61 -2.52
N PHE A 638 19.77 -43.54 -1.80
CA PHE A 638 20.42 -44.55 -0.99
C PHE A 638 19.92 -45.94 -1.42
N ASP A 639 20.71 -46.95 -1.11
CA ASP A 639 20.37 -48.34 -1.34
C ASP A 639 20.52 -49.18 -0.04
N GLU A 640 20.19 -50.45 -0.10
CA GLU A 640 20.28 -51.37 1.06
C GLU A 640 21.68 -51.44 1.68
N ASP A 641 22.73 -51.14 0.91
CA ASP A 641 24.13 -51.20 1.38
C ASP A 641 24.47 -50.03 2.31
N ASN A 642 23.66 -48.92 2.27
CA ASN A 642 23.80 -47.76 3.16
C ASN A 642 23.20 -48.01 4.58
N TYR A 643 22.63 -49.19 4.79
CA TYR A 643 22.00 -49.50 6.08
C TYR A 643 22.51 -50.84 6.67
N GLY A 644 22.79 -50.79 7.96
CA GLY A 644 23.05 -52.01 8.75
C GLY A 644 21.75 -52.61 9.32
N GLY A 645 20.91 -53.16 8.44
CA GLY A 645 19.51 -53.48 8.77
C GLY A 645 18.62 -52.27 8.58
N ASN A 646 18.20 -51.61 9.66
CA ASN A 646 17.48 -50.32 9.61
C ASN A 646 18.33 -49.16 10.14
N ASP A 647 19.56 -49.43 10.58
CA ASP A 647 20.45 -48.37 11.08
C ASP A 647 21.19 -47.72 9.91
N PRO A 648 21.13 -46.37 9.76
CA PRO A 648 21.77 -45.62 8.67
C PRO A 648 23.30 -45.65 8.82
N ASP A 649 24.01 -45.51 7.69
CA ASP A 649 25.45 -45.23 7.70
C ASP A 649 25.75 -43.74 7.87
N ASP A 650 27.02 -43.37 7.98
CA ASP A 650 27.47 -41.98 8.15
C ASP A 650 27.00 -41.08 6.99
N ALA A 651 26.78 -41.58 5.77
CA ALA A 651 26.35 -40.81 4.62
C ALA A 651 24.86 -40.44 4.72
N VAL A 652 24.03 -41.38 5.16
CA VAL A 652 22.60 -41.13 5.41
C VAL A 652 22.40 -40.18 6.59
N GLU A 653 23.16 -40.36 7.68
CA GLU A 653 23.11 -39.45 8.82
C GLU A 653 23.50 -38.02 8.43
N SER A 654 24.60 -37.84 7.70
CA SER A 654 25.03 -36.52 7.20
C SER A 654 23.97 -35.89 6.26
N PHE A 655 23.34 -36.71 5.41
CA PHE A 655 22.26 -36.22 4.55
C PHE A 655 21.07 -35.67 5.35
N ARG A 656 20.61 -36.41 6.36
CA ARG A 656 19.52 -35.94 7.23
C ARG A 656 19.85 -34.63 7.93
N GLU A 657 21.09 -34.55 8.48
CA GLU A 657 21.53 -33.32 9.17
C GLU A 657 21.72 -32.14 8.23
N ASP A 658 22.37 -32.33 7.08
CA ASP A 658 22.74 -31.27 6.18
C ASP A 658 21.58 -30.77 5.32
N LYS A 659 20.64 -31.64 4.92
CA LYS A 659 19.58 -31.31 3.97
C LYS A 659 18.22 -31.12 4.65
N ILE A 660 17.86 -31.88 5.63
CA ILE A 660 16.54 -31.78 6.28
C ILE A 660 16.62 -30.91 7.54
N ILE A 661 17.49 -31.24 8.48
CA ILE A 661 17.53 -30.53 9.77
C ILE A 661 18.06 -29.09 9.58
N THR A 662 18.99 -28.87 8.68
CA THR A 662 19.46 -27.51 8.37
C THR A 662 18.34 -26.64 7.80
N ALA A 663 17.49 -27.18 6.92
CA ALA A 663 16.33 -26.45 6.40
C ALA A 663 15.31 -26.13 7.50
N LEU A 664 14.96 -27.09 8.34
CA LEU A 664 14.07 -26.89 9.50
C LEU A 664 14.60 -25.84 10.48
N ASN A 665 15.90 -25.87 10.77
CA ASN A 665 16.55 -24.90 11.65
C ASN A 665 16.57 -23.50 11.05
N ARG A 666 16.70 -23.37 9.73
CA ARG A 666 16.61 -22.09 9.02
C ARG A 666 15.21 -21.50 9.19
N HIS A 667 14.16 -22.25 8.98
CA HIS A 667 12.79 -21.84 9.21
C HIS A 667 12.56 -21.41 10.68
N ALA A 668 12.99 -22.22 11.65
CA ALA A 668 12.91 -21.88 13.07
C ALA A 668 13.66 -20.59 13.43
N TRP A 669 14.77 -20.31 12.75
CA TRP A 669 15.53 -19.07 12.95
C TRP A 669 14.82 -17.84 12.38
N GLN A 670 14.16 -17.97 11.27
CA GLN A 670 13.37 -16.90 10.66
C GLN A 670 12.16 -16.52 11.52
N ARG A 671 11.54 -17.48 12.20
CA ARG A 671 10.38 -17.30 13.10
C ARG A 671 10.75 -17.41 14.59
N ARG A 672 11.91 -16.94 14.99
CA ARG A 672 12.48 -17.08 16.36
C ARG A 672 11.63 -16.53 17.51
N ASP A 673 10.61 -15.73 17.24
CA ASP A 673 9.69 -15.16 18.24
C ASP A 673 8.44 -16.04 18.47
N GLU A 674 8.29 -17.14 17.73
CA GLU A 674 7.22 -18.11 17.84
C GLU A 674 7.72 -19.47 18.37
N GLU A 675 6.81 -20.28 18.92
CA GLU A 675 7.15 -21.63 19.37
C GLU A 675 7.22 -22.55 18.15
N PHE A 676 8.43 -22.92 17.73
CA PHE A 676 8.67 -23.77 16.56
C PHE A 676 7.97 -25.12 16.68
N ARG A 677 7.23 -25.52 15.65
CA ARG A 677 6.66 -26.85 15.45
C ARG A 677 6.99 -27.34 14.05
N VAL A 678 7.38 -28.59 13.92
CA VAL A 678 7.70 -29.19 12.61
C VAL A 678 6.49 -29.14 11.67
N ALA A 679 5.29 -29.31 12.20
CA ALA A 679 4.04 -29.22 11.43
C ALA A 679 3.74 -27.82 10.83
N ASP A 680 4.44 -26.77 11.29
CA ASP A 680 4.28 -25.42 10.76
C ASP A 680 5.22 -25.16 9.55
N VAL A 681 6.09 -26.12 9.21
CA VAL A 681 7.02 -26.04 8.07
C VAL A 681 6.40 -26.75 6.87
N SER A 682 6.13 -26.02 5.81
CA SER A 682 5.67 -26.67 4.57
C SER A 682 6.76 -27.63 4.05
N PRO A 683 6.41 -28.87 3.66
CA PRO A 683 7.35 -29.79 3.01
C PRO A 683 8.05 -29.17 1.78
N LYS A 684 7.37 -28.25 1.09
CA LYS A 684 7.89 -27.53 -0.08
C LYS A 684 9.05 -26.57 0.26
N GLU A 685 9.22 -26.20 1.52
CA GLU A 685 10.35 -25.35 1.96
C GLU A 685 11.66 -26.12 2.15
N ILE A 686 11.62 -27.45 2.07
CA ILE A 686 12.79 -28.30 2.16
C ILE A 686 13.24 -28.72 0.76
N PRO A 687 14.36 -28.21 0.23
CA PRO A 687 14.73 -28.35 -1.18
C PRO A 687 14.77 -29.80 -1.68
N VAL A 688 15.35 -30.70 -0.90
CA VAL A 688 15.42 -32.12 -1.27
C VAL A 688 14.04 -32.79 -1.29
N ILE A 689 13.12 -32.31 -0.49
CA ILE A 689 11.73 -32.80 -0.46
C ILE A 689 10.94 -32.23 -1.63
N GLN A 690 11.14 -30.96 -1.93
CA GLN A 690 10.53 -30.31 -3.11
C GLN A 690 10.87 -31.07 -4.39
N THR A 691 12.10 -31.53 -4.54
CA THR A 691 12.54 -32.36 -5.67
C THR A 691 11.77 -33.70 -5.74
N VAL A 692 11.36 -34.26 -4.64
CA VAL A 692 10.58 -35.51 -4.60
C VAL A 692 9.09 -35.27 -4.85
N LEU A 693 8.59 -34.15 -4.39
CA LEU A 693 7.18 -33.79 -4.55
C LEU A 693 6.84 -33.34 -5.99
N GLY A 694 7.81 -32.75 -6.72
CA GLY A 694 7.56 -32.01 -7.95
C GLY A 694 8.42 -32.35 -9.17
N SER A 695 9.18 -33.42 -9.22
CA SER A 695 10.05 -33.66 -10.36
C SER A 695 9.83 -35.01 -11.06
N HIS A 696 8.78 -35.08 -11.84
CA HIS A 696 8.66 -36.12 -12.83
C HIS A 696 9.25 -35.68 -14.18
N SER A 697 9.91 -36.59 -14.87
CA SER A 697 10.45 -36.36 -16.20
C SER A 697 9.67 -37.12 -17.28
N TRP A 698 9.77 -36.70 -18.50
CA TRP A 698 9.21 -37.44 -19.66
C TRP A 698 9.77 -38.87 -19.76
N ASP A 699 10.95 -39.12 -19.23
CA ASP A 699 11.51 -40.48 -19.20
C ASP A 699 10.81 -41.35 -18.14
N ASP A 700 10.30 -40.77 -17.08
CA ASP A 700 9.48 -41.46 -16.07
C ASP A 700 8.11 -41.82 -16.66
N VAL A 701 7.47 -40.90 -17.37
CA VAL A 701 6.20 -41.14 -18.07
C VAL A 701 6.36 -42.30 -19.06
N LYS A 702 7.39 -42.26 -19.94
CA LYS A 702 7.65 -43.31 -20.90
C LYS A 702 7.99 -44.67 -20.27
N ARG A 703 8.60 -44.67 -19.12
CA ARG A 703 8.93 -45.89 -18.37
C ARG A 703 7.69 -46.50 -17.71
N THR A 704 6.77 -45.65 -17.31
CA THR A 704 5.53 -46.05 -16.61
C THR A 704 4.44 -46.47 -17.60
N TYR A 705 4.32 -45.79 -18.72
CA TYR A 705 3.29 -45.99 -19.72
C TYR A 705 3.92 -46.41 -21.06
N GLU A 706 4.08 -47.74 -21.25
CA GLU A 706 4.83 -48.32 -22.39
C GLU A 706 4.13 -48.07 -23.75
N ASP A 707 2.80 -48.06 -23.78
CA ASP A 707 1.98 -47.85 -24.97
C ASP A 707 1.52 -46.41 -25.20
N PHE A 708 2.06 -45.45 -24.44
CA PHE A 708 1.78 -44.02 -24.58
C PHE A 708 2.38 -43.46 -25.85
N ASP A 709 1.54 -42.84 -26.73
CA ASP A 709 1.96 -42.13 -27.94
C ASP A 709 1.56 -40.65 -27.88
N PRO A 710 2.49 -39.74 -27.59
CA PRO A 710 2.21 -38.28 -27.50
C PRO A 710 1.60 -37.70 -28.81
N ARG A 711 1.84 -38.30 -29.96
CA ARG A 711 1.29 -37.83 -31.24
C ARG A 711 -0.21 -38.07 -31.40
N GLN A 712 -0.80 -38.89 -30.52
CA GLN A 712 -2.24 -39.18 -30.52
C GLN A 712 -2.96 -38.41 -29.40
N TRP A 713 -2.26 -37.50 -28.70
CA TRP A 713 -2.80 -36.78 -27.56
C TRP A 713 -4.05 -35.94 -27.86
N ASP A 714 -4.08 -35.25 -28.99
CA ASP A 714 -5.21 -34.42 -29.38
C ASP A 714 -6.50 -35.22 -29.57
N GLU A 715 -6.46 -36.32 -30.31
CA GLU A 715 -7.60 -37.19 -30.58
C GLU A 715 -7.21 -38.67 -30.35
N PRO A 716 -7.05 -39.09 -29.08
CA PRO A 716 -6.62 -40.46 -28.78
C PRO A 716 -7.71 -41.47 -29.17
N PRO A 717 -7.36 -42.61 -29.80
CA PRO A 717 -8.32 -43.66 -30.08
C PRO A 717 -8.90 -44.24 -28.80
N SER A 718 -10.22 -44.41 -28.74
CA SER A 718 -10.89 -44.95 -27.56
C SER A 718 -10.36 -46.31 -27.12
N GLY A 719 -10.07 -46.47 -25.84
CA GLY A 719 -9.56 -47.69 -25.23
C GLY A 719 -8.05 -47.92 -25.45
N THR A 720 -7.31 -46.85 -25.72
CA THR A 720 -5.84 -46.85 -25.72
C THR A 720 -5.31 -46.30 -24.42
N GLU A 721 -4.09 -46.70 -24.03
CA GLU A 721 -3.41 -46.16 -22.87
C GLU A 721 -3.30 -44.64 -22.92
N THR A 722 -3.07 -44.07 -24.12
CA THR A 722 -3.04 -42.62 -24.33
C THR A 722 -4.40 -41.95 -23.99
N ALA A 723 -5.53 -42.57 -24.33
CA ALA A 723 -6.85 -42.03 -24.04
C ALA A 723 -7.13 -42.05 -22.54
N ASP A 724 -6.84 -43.16 -21.88
CA ASP A 724 -7.03 -43.30 -20.42
C ASP A 724 -6.10 -42.37 -19.62
N LEU A 725 -4.86 -42.20 -20.11
CA LEU A 725 -3.90 -41.29 -19.50
C LEU A 725 -4.32 -39.81 -19.65
N LYS A 726 -4.80 -39.42 -20.84
CA LYS A 726 -5.30 -38.06 -21.10
C LYS A 726 -6.46 -37.69 -20.15
N GLU A 727 -7.47 -38.59 -20.05
CA GLU A 727 -8.63 -38.38 -19.17
C GLU A 727 -8.16 -38.19 -17.73
N LYS A 728 -7.27 -39.04 -17.22
CA LYS A 728 -6.72 -38.95 -15.88
C LYS A 728 -5.88 -37.69 -15.69
N THR A 729 -5.07 -37.30 -16.67
CA THR A 729 -4.23 -36.09 -16.55
C THR A 729 -5.08 -34.85 -16.40
N ILE A 730 -6.12 -34.70 -17.25
CA ILE A 730 -7.05 -33.56 -17.12
C ILE A 730 -7.75 -33.58 -15.75
N GLU A 731 -8.29 -34.75 -15.31
CA GLU A 731 -8.92 -34.89 -13.99
C GLU A 731 -7.96 -34.51 -12.85
N ASN A 732 -6.70 -34.94 -12.95
CA ASN A 732 -5.68 -34.64 -11.95
C ASN A 732 -5.23 -33.15 -11.97
N MET A 733 -5.19 -32.50 -13.14
CA MET A 733 -4.91 -31.07 -13.24
C MET A 733 -6.01 -30.22 -12.56
N LEU A 734 -7.27 -30.63 -12.70
CA LEU A 734 -8.37 -29.97 -12.00
C LEU A 734 -8.24 -30.10 -10.48
N ASP A 735 -7.84 -31.29 -10.01
CA ASP A 735 -7.78 -31.60 -8.58
C ASP A 735 -6.53 -31.07 -7.85
N LEU A 736 -5.39 -30.93 -8.57
CA LEU A 736 -4.10 -30.60 -7.98
C LEU A 736 -3.70 -29.13 -8.17
N PHE A 737 -4.15 -28.51 -9.28
CA PHE A 737 -3.64 -27.23 -9.73
C PHE A 737 -4.77 -26.28 -10.14
N ASP A 738 -6.00 -26.55 -9.75
CA ASP A 738 -7.18 -25.71 -9.98
C ASP A 738 -7.44 -25.31 -11.44
N TYR A 739 -6.94 -26.10 -12.42
CA TYR A 739 -7.29 -25.90 -13.81
C TYR A 739 -8.79 -26.15 -14.04
N SER A 740 -9.38 -25.40 -14.98
CA SER A 740 -10.66 -25.83 -15.56
C SER A 740 -10.43 -26.92 -16.59
N GLU A 741 -11.49 -27.64 -17.00
CA GLU A 741 -11.41 -28.63 -18.07
C GLU A 741 -10.87 -28.02 -19.37
N ALA A 742 -11.24 -26.76 -19.65
CA ALA A 742 -10.81 -26.03 -20.83
C ALA A 742 -9.32 -25.63 -20.77
N SER A 743 -8.87 -25.05 -19.65
CA SER A 743 -7.46 -24.66 -19.49
C SER A 743 -6.53 -25.88 -19.37
N ALA A 744 -6.96 -26.96 -18.68
CA ALA A 744 -6.21 -28.23 -18.62
C ALA A 744 -6.03 -28.86 -20.01
N GLU A 745 -7.08 -28.90 -20.83
CA GLU A 745 -7.00 -29.40 -22.21
C GLU A 745 -6.01 -28.58 -23.05
N LEU A 746 -6.03 -27.24 -22.93
CA LEU A 746 -5.12 -26.36 -23.66
C LEU A 746 -3.67 -26.49 -23.19
N THR A 747 -3.44 -26.58 -21.88
CA THR A 747 -2.10 -26.70 -21.29
C THR A 747 -1.47 -28.05 -21.61
N SER A 748 -2.25 -29.14 -21.58
CA SER A 748 -1.76 -30.49 -21.85
C SER A 748 -1.42 -30.77 -23.34
N ARG A 749 -1.82 -29.90 -24.26
CA ARG A 749 -1.48 -29.95 -25.69
C ARG A 749 -0.11 -29.40 -26.01
#